data_d3a30c8093e17111223d41ef7cd85794
#
_entry.id   d3a30c8093e17111223d41ef7cd85794
#
_cell.length_a   1.000
_cell.length_b   1.000
_cell.length_c   1.000
_cell.angle_alpha   90.00
_cell.angle_beta   90.00
_cell.angle_gamma   90.00
#
_symmetry.space_group_name_H-M   'P 1'
#
loop_
_entity.id
_entity.type
_entity.pdbx_description
1 polymer ?
#
loop_
_entity_poly.entity_id
_entity_poly.type
_entity_poly.pdbx_seq_one_letter_code
_entity_poly.pdbx_strand_id
1 'polypeptide(L)'
;MTQHQLKKLFEPLNIRQKVFKNRIFSTGHMAVMLQEGFPTDDMIAYHESKAKGGAALTIIEAARVHPSGNSGRPAIRAYDPRCVSGYKKLVTKCHNYDCLVFGQLTHPGREMTNLEDGTIPVAYAPSASPNERFHIMPREMSEQMIDEIVTGYKISAQNLRTAGLDGIEIVASHGYLIGQFLNKNVNQRKDKYGGNFRNRYRILDQIIDAVKDGSSHDMLVGVRLSGNEKEFQGMELKGTLELIEELNKNESIDYINVTAGTSAGLKGSTHIVPSMRFEPGYTLPLSQAIKDVSDKPVFVAGRINTPQLADKALIQGSADMCGMTRAIISDPEMPLKAETGRFDEIIACVGCNQACIGHMLNGQPISCIQRPETGRELTFSHLSPAPEKKKILVIGGGPAGMKATAVAASRGHSVKLIEATSKLGGQVNLAERLPGRSEFGGITTNLENMLRTKDVEIKLNTEASLQLIREEAPEVIILATGGKSFEPKIEGKESAHVVTAWQLLEGKANVGSRVVIADWRCDWVGLGVAELLARQGCHVRLACNGMVPGQTINQYVRDNWLGTLHKLNVETLTHLRLRGVDSDDTYFQHTLSEQPVILNDVDTLVTAFGNEATNTLEKDLRNKVQSELYVIGDALSPRSVEEAILDGLKTSAKI
;
A
#
# COMPACT_ATOMS: atom_id res chain seq x y z
N MET A 1 -25.07 7.38 17.85
CA MET A 1 -24.20 8.59 17.94
C MET A 1 -24.68 9.56 16.89
N THR A 2 -24.99 10.78 17.26
CA THR A 2 -25.70 11.76 16.45
C THR A 2 -24.85 12.34 15.33
N GLN A 3 -25.50 12.73 14.22
CA GLN A 3 -25.02 13.34 12.97
C GLN A 3 -24.01 14.51 13.07
N HIS A 4 -23.43 14.79 14.26
CA HIS A 4 -22.61 15.97 14.55
C HIS A 4 -21.14 15.69 14.90
N GLN A 5 -20.64 14.45 14.71
CA GLN A 5 -19.35 14.07 15.30
C GLN A 5 -18.09 14.45 14.47
N LEU A 6 -18.20 14.72 13.17
CA LEU A 6 -17.05 15.05 12.31
C LEU A 6 -17.29 16.35 11.51
N LYS A 7 -17.67 17.42 12.23
CA LYS A 7 -18.10 18.68 11.61
C LYS A 7 -17.03 19.29 10.71
N LYS A 8 -15.77 19.31 11.16
CA LYS A 8 -14.70 19.99 10.44
C LYS A 8 -14.34 19.28 9.15
N LEU A 9 -14.41 17.95 9.16
CA LEU A 9 -14.09 17.12 7.99
C LEU A 9 -15.08 17.34 6.83
N PHE A 10 -16.35 17.61 7.14
CA PHE A 10 -17.41 17.81 6.14
C PHE A 10 -17.78 19.28 5.91
N GLU A 11 -17.05 20.22 6.53
CA GLU A 11 -17.14 21.63 6.16
C GLU A 11 -16.53 21.86 4.77
N PRO A 12 -17.21 22.57 3.85
CA PRO A 12 -16.63 22.96 2.57
C PRO A 12 -15.33 23.78 2.74
N LEU A 13 -14.47 23.70 1.75
CA LEU A 13 -13.28 24.57 1.61
C LEU A 13 -13.39 25.31 0.29
N ASN A 14 -13.21 26.64 0.35
CA ASN A 14 -13.14 27.49 -0.83
C ASN A 14 -11.68 27.90 -1.07
N ILE A 15 -11.18 27.62 -2.27
CA ILE A 15 -9.90 28.16 -2.74
C ILE A 15 -10.17 28.85 -4.08
N ARG A 16 -10.02 30.17 -4.12
CA ARG A 16 -10.44 31.00 -5.25
C ARG A 16 -11.89 30.71 -5.65
N GLN A 17 -12.12 30.21 -6.86
CA GLN A 17 -13.45 29.92 -7.40
C GLN A 17 -13.87 28.47 -7.26
N LYS A 18 -12.99 27.59 -6.74
CA LYS A 18 -13.27 26.16 -6.57
C LYS A 18 -13.79 25.88 -5.17
N VAL A 19 -14.86 25.08 -5.10
CA VAL A 19 -15.48 24.64 -3.85
C VAL A 19 -15.22 23.16 -3.67
N PHE A 20 -14.49 22.79 -2.62
CA PHE A 20 -14.33 21.42 -2.17
C PHE A 20 -15.51 21.11 -1.21
N LYS A 21 -16.34 20.14 -1.56
CA LYS A 21 -17.56 19.80 -0.77
C LYS A 21 -17.28 19.29 0.65
N ASN A 22 -16.07 18.77 0.90
CA ASN A 22 -15.55 18.36 2.21
C ASN A 22 -14.01 18.44 2.20
N ARG A 23 -13.36 18.04 3.31
CA ARG A 23 -11.91 18.12 3.49
C ARG A 23 -11.16 16.82 3.20
N ILE A 24 -11.75 15.89 2.43
CA ILE A 24 -11.20 14.57 2.12
C ILE A 24 -10.75 14.51 0.66
N PHE A 25 -9.50 14.08 0.44
CA PHE A 25 -9.01 13.86 -0.92
C PHE A 25 -8.20 12.57 -1.08
N SER A 26 -8.14 12.08 -2.33
CA SER A 26 -7.21 11.03 -2.76
C SER A 26 -5.99 11.69 -3.40
N THR A 27 -4.78 11.46 -2.84
CA THR A 27 -3.53 11.99 -3.41
C THR A 27 -3.18 11.27 -4.71
N GLY A 28 -2.35 11.91 -5.55
CA GLY A 28 -1.74 11.24 -6.70
C GLY A 28 -0.94 10.01 -6.26
N HIS A 29 -1.24 8.88 -6.88
CA HIS A 29 -0.56 7.60 -6.68
C HIS A 29 -0.69 6.75 -7.95
N MET A 30 0.36 6.01 -8.28
CA MET A 30 0.38 5.17 -9.49
C MET A 30 -0.56 3.97 -9.33
N ALA A 31 -1.62 3.95 -10.14
CA ALA A 31 -2.60 2.86 -10.17
C ALA A 31 -2.18 1.72 -11.10
N VAL A 32 -1.26 1.99 -12.03
CA VAL A 32 -0.78 1.03 -13.06
C VAL A 32 -1.93 0.47 -13.91
N MET A 33 -2.87 1.35 -14.29
CA MET A 33 -4.02 1.04 -15.15
C MET A 33 -3.94 1.85 -16.44
N LEU A 34 -2.81 1.75 -17.11
CA LEU A 34 -2.48 2.51 -18.31
C LEU A 34 -2.25 1.57 -19.48
N GLN A 35 -2.57 2.05 -20.68
CA GLN A 35 -2.17 1.44 -21.94
C GLN A 35 -1.36 2.47 -22.73
N GLU A 36 -0.12 2.10 -23.12
CA GLU A 36 0.81 2.99 -23.85
C GLU A 36 1.06 4.36 -23.17
N GLY A 37 0.90 4.44 -21.85
CA GLY A 37 1.03 5.69 -21.09
C GLY A 37 -0.23 6.58 -21.11
N PHE A 38 -1.41 6.02 -21.39
CA PHE A 38 -2.68 6.74 -21.38
C PHE A 38 -3.72 6.06 -20.48
N PRO A 39 -4.64 6.84 -19.87
CA PRO A 39 -5.69 6.30 -18.99
C PRO A 39 -6.61 5.30 -19.71
N THR A 40 -6.85 4.14 -19.07
CA THR A 40 -7.81 3.12 -19.52
C THR A 40 -9.17 3.29 -18.88
N ASP A 41 -10.18 2.54 -19.36
CA ASP A 41 -11.52 2.52 -18.76
C ASP A 41 -11.47 1.97 -17.31
N ASP A 42 -10.56 1.05 -16.97
CA ASP A 42 -10.35 0.59 -15.59
C ASP A 42 -9.87 1.74 -14.69
N MET A 43 -8.92 2.56 -15.16
CA MET A 43 -8.48 3.75 -14.42
C MET A 43 -9.61 4.75 -14.22
N ILE A 44 -10.43 4.96 -15.24
CA ILE A 44 -11.60 5.84 -15.17
C ILE A 44 -12.58 5.33 -14.12
N ALA A 45 -12.94 4.04 -14.16
CA ALA A 45 -13.85 3.42 -13.19
C ALA A 45 -13.31 3.48 -11.75
N TYR A 46 -12.00 3.26 -11.57
CA TYR A 46 -11.31 3.36 -10.30
C TYR A 46 -11.42 4.77 -9.69
N HIS A 47 -11.22 5.84 -10.46
CA HIS A 47 -11.36 7.21 -9.96
C HIS A 47 -12.83 7.62 -9.81
N GLU A 48 -13.72 7.18 -10.70
CA GLU A 48 -15.17 7.37 -10.57
C GLU A 48 -15.70 6.77 -9.26
N SER A 49 -15.23 5.58 -8.85
CA SER A 49 -15.64 4.94 -7.60
C SER A 49 -15.35 5.80 -6.36
N LYS A 50 -14.22 6.51 -6.34
CA LYS A 50 -13.85 7.44 -5.25
C LYS A 50 -14.72 8.69 -5.23
N ALA A 51 -15.00 9.25 -6.41
CA ALA A 51 -15.87 10.42 -6.57
C ALA A 51 -17.30 10.09 -6.09
N LYS A 52 -17.85 8.95 -6.55
CA LYS A 52 -19.15 8.42 -6.13
C LYS A 52 -19.21 8.15 -4.63
N GLY A 53 -18.11 7.71 -4.04
CA GLY A 53 -17.98 7.45 -2.60
C GLY A 53 -17.82 8.69 -1.73
N GLY A 54 -17.84 9.90 -2.32
CA GLY A 54 -17.92 11.16 -1.58
C GLY A 54 -16.62 11.92 -1.41
N ALA A 55 -15.51 11.52 -2.03
CA ALA A 55 -14.28 12.33 -2.02
C ALA A 55 -14.52 13.69 -2.68
N ALA A 56 -13.99 14.78 -2.09
CA ALA A 56 -14.11 16.12 -2.65
C ALA A 56 -13.11 16.37 -3.78
N LEU A 57 -11.96 15.66 -3.76
CA LEU A 57 -10.91 15.80 -4.75
C LEU A 57 -10.24 14.45 -4.99
N THR A 58 -10.01 14.13 -6.26
CA THR A 58 -9.05 13.10 -6.66
C THR A 58 -7.92 13.72 -7.44
N ILE A 59 -6.66 13.50 -6.99
CA ILE A 59 -5.47 13.86 -7.72
C ILE A 59 -5.02 12.63 -8.50
N ILE A 60 -4.96 12.75 -9.82
CA ILE A 60 -4.53 11.67 -10.70
C ILE A 60 -3.03 11.47 -10.54
N GLU A 61 -2.56 10.26 -10.79
CA GLU A 61 -1.16 9.88 -10.63
C GLU A 61 -0.16 10.80 -11.36
N ALA A 62 1.09 10.78 -10.87
CA ALA A 62 2.17 11.61 -11.39
C ALA A 62 2.45 11.33 -12.88
N ALA A 63 2.12 12.32 -13.72
CA ALA A 63 2.31 12.27 -15.16
C ALA A 63 3.67 12.85 -15.58
N ARG A 64 4.28 12.25 -16.60
CA ARG A 64 5.56 12.72 -17.16
C ARG A 64 5.34 13.94 -18.03
N VAL A 65 6.23 14.92 -17.85
CA VAL A 65 6.20 16.22 -18.57
C VAL A 65 7.13 16.27 -19.78
N HIS A 66 8.04 15.29 -19.92
CA HIS A 66 9.02 15.24 -20.99
C HIS A 66 9.43 13.78 -21.29
N PRO A 67 9.76 13.42 -22.55
CA PRO A 67 10.19 12.06 -22.92
C PRO A 67 11.37 11.51 -22.10
N SER A 68 12.33 12.39 -21.72
CA SER A 68 13.48 11.97 -20.89
C SER A 68 13.10 11.53 -19.47
N GLY A 69 11.85 11.76 -19.04
CA GLY A 69 11.30 11.26 -17.78
C GLY A 69 10.63 9.89 -17.89
N ASN A 70 10.53 9.31 -19.08
CA ASN A 70 9.95 7.98 -19.24
C ASN A 70 10.89 6.91 -18.67
N SER A 71 10.31 5.91 -18.03
CA SER A 71 10.98 4.74 -17.49
C SER A 71 10.08 3.53 -17.68
N GLY A 72 10.56 2.32 -17.41
CA GLY A 72 9.75 1.10 -17.49
C GLY A 72 8.60 1.01 -16.47
N ARG A 73 8.52 1.96 -15.55
CA ARG A 73 7.32 2.11 -14.71
C ARG A 73 6.25 2.85 -15.49
N PRO A 74 5.08 2.25 -15.71
CA PRO A 74 3.98 2.90 -16.42
C PRO A 74 3.64 4.24 -15.76
N ALA A 75 3.60 5.31 -16.54
CA ALA A 75 3.18 6.62 -16.09
C ALA A 75 2.50 7.38 -17.23
N ILE A 76 1.56 8.26 -16.92
CA ILE A 76 0.86 9.04 -17.92
C ILE A 76 1.85 9.98 -18.60
N ARG A 77 1.78 10.08 -19.93
CA ARG A 77 2.59 10.98 -20.76
C ARG A 77 1.82 12.29 -20.97
N ALA A 78 1.85 13.19 -19.97
CA ALA A 78 1.07 14.44 -20.02
C ALA A 78 1.57 15.42 -21.10
N TYR A 79 2.83 15.31 -21.54
CA TYR A 79 3.38 16.06 -22.66
C TYR A 79 2.79 15.66 -24.02
N ASP A 80 2.17 14.50 -24.11
CA ASP A 80 1.57 13.98 -25.33
C ASP A 80 0.07 14.29 -25.38
N PRO A 81 -0.44 15.03 -26.41
CA PRO A 81 -1.84 15.44 -26.47
C PRO A 81 -2.83 14.26 -26.55
N ARG A 82 -2.39 13.04 -26.86
CA ARG A 82 -3.26 11.83 -26.80
C ARG A 82 -3.80 11.54 -25.41
N CYS A 83 -3.17 12.05 -24.35
CA CYS A 83 -3.67 11.90 -22.97
C CYS A 83 -5.01 12.63 -22.74
N VAL A 84 -5.32 13.65 -23.55
CA VAL A 84 -6.50 14.51 -23.37
C VAL A 84 -7.81 13.72 -23.37
N SER A 85 -7.97 12.77 -24.28
CA SER A 85 -9.23 12.01 -24.40
C SER A 85 -9.54 11.16 -23.18
N GLY A 86 -8.53 10.47 -22.62
CA GLY A 86 -8.67 9.66 -21.41
C GLY A 86 -8.95 10.52 -20.18
N TYR A 87 -8.20 11.60 -20.00
CA TYR A 87 -8.44 12.56 -18.92
C TYR A 87 -9.82 13.19 -18.99
N LYS A 88 -10.30 13.60 -20.19
CA LYS A 88 -11.62 14.20 -20.37
C LYS A 88 -12.75 13.25 -19.94
N LYS A 89 -12.68 11.96 -20.31
CA LYS A 89 -13.62 10.94 -19.85
C LYS A 89 -13.62 10.82 -18.32
N LEU A 90 -12.42 10.75 -17.72
CA LEU A 90 -12.26 10.64 -16.27
C LEU A 90 -12.85 11.85 -15.54
N VAL A 91 -12.53 13.07 -15.98
CA VAL A 91 -13.06 14.32 -15.43
C VAL A 91 -14.58 14.33 -15.48
N THR A 92 -15.17 14.04 -16.65
CA THR A 92 -16.63 13.98 -16.82
C THR A 92 -17.28 13.03 -15.82
N LYS A 93 -16.67 11.85 -15.59
CA LYS A 93 -17.19 10.85 -14.65
C LYS A 93 -17.11 11.32 -13.19
N CYS A 94 -16.02 11.94 -12.80
CA CYS A 94 -15.85 12.45 -11.43
C CYS A 94 -16.72 13.67 -11.13
N HIS A 95 -16.89 14.58 -12.10
CA HIS A 95 -17.72 15.76 -11.96
C HIS A 95 -19.20 15.43 -11.76
N ASN A 96 -19.70 14.28 -12.24
CA ASN A 96 -21.08 13.82 -11.95
C ASN A 96 -21.36 13.64 -10.45
N TYR A 97 -20.33 13.64 -9.62
CA TYR A 97 -20.41 13.47 -8.16
C TYR A 97 -19.81 14.66 -7.39
N ASP A 98 -19.70 15.85 -8.00
CA ASP A 98 -19.10 17.05 -7.40
C ASP A 98 -17.69 16.77 -6.81
N CYS A 99 -16.89 15.96 -7.51
CA CYS A 99 -15.52 15.65 -7.14
C CYS A 99 -14.57 16.36 -8.10
N LEU A 100 -13.76 17.28 -7.57
CA LEU A 100 -12.72 17.95 -8.34
C LEU A 100 -11.63 16.98 -8.79
N VAL A 101 -11.02 17.26 -9.94
CA VAL A 101 -9.98 16.41 -10.53
C VAL A 101 -8.74 17.23 -10.80
N PHE A 102 -7.63 16.90 -10.13
CA PHE A 102 -6.32 17.51 -10.39
C PHE A 102 -5.38 16.54 -11.09
N GLY A 103 -4.51 17.06 -11.94
CA GLY A 103 -3.42 16.30 -12.55
C GLY A 103 -2.11 16.57 -11.81
N GLN A 104 -1.31 15.55 -11.58
CA GLN A 104 0.00 15.68 -10.95
C GLN A 104 1.10 15.65 -12.02
N LEU A 105 1.99 16.66 -12.06
CA LEU A 105 3.08 16.77 -13.04
C LEU A 105 4.44 16.52 -12.40
N THR A 106 5.28 15.72 -13.06
CA THR A 106 6.60 15.34 -12.54
C THR A 106 7.61 15.01 -13.63
N HIS A 107 8.89 15.18 -13.28
CA HIS A 107 10.03 14.56 -13.94
C HIS A 107 10.85 13.81 -12.89
N PRO A 108 11.18 12.52 -13.09
CA PRO A 108 11.82 11.71 -12.06
C PRO A 108 13.28 12.12 -11.77
N GLY A 109 13.92 12.83 -12.71
CA GLY A 109 15.33 13.13 -12.57
C GLY A 109 16.18 11.86 -12.60
N ARG A 110 17.00 11.66 -11.56
CA ARG A 110 17.85 10.47 -11.41
C ARG A 110 17.13 9.24 -10.83
N GLU A 111 15.83 9.37 -10.49
CA GLU A 111 14.99 8.28 -9.96
C GLU A 111 14.46 7.39 -11.11
N MET A 112 15.35 6.84 -11.91
CA MET A 112 15.02 6.09 -13.12
C MET A 112 15.11 4.57 -12.88
N THR A 113 14.31 3.83 -13.64
CA THR A 113 14.39 2.37 -13.78
C THR A 113 14.59 2.05 -15.27
N ASN A 114 14.79 0.77 -15.61
CA ASN A 114 14.90 0.36 -17.01
C ASN A 114 13.70 0.86 -17.83
N LEU A 115 13.90 1.05 -19.12
CA LEU A 115 12.83 1.31 -20.08
C LEU A 115 11.96 0.05 -20.30
N GLU A 116 10.84 0.21 -21.03
CA GLU A 116 9.93 -0.90 -21.37
C GLU A 116 10.63 -2.00 -22.21
N ASP A 117 11.65 -1.62 -22.99
CA ASP A 117 12.48 -2.55 -23.78
C ASP A 117 13.63 -3.19 -22.99
N GLY A 118 13.74 -2.90 -21.67
CA GLY A 118 14.76 -3.42 -20.77
C GLY A 118 16.08 -2.64 -20.77
N THR A 119 16.26 -1.63 -21.63
CA THR A 119 17.48 -0.80 -21.65
C THR A 119 17.51 0.17 -20.47
N ILE A 120 18.71 0.60 -20.08
CA ILE A 120 18.88 1.62 -19.02
C ILE A 120 18.82 3.01 -19.67
N PRO A 121 17.87 3.88 -19.28
CA PRO A 121 17.75 5.22 -19.83
C PRO A 121 18.87 6.14 -19.37
N VAL A 122 19.12 7.20 -20.12
CA VAL A 122 19.94 8.31 -19.62
C VAL A 122 19.16 9.06 -18.57
N ALA A 123 19.60 8.95 -17.32
CA ALA A 123 19.04 9.72 -16.22
C ALA A 123 19.65 11.12 -16.21
N TYR A 124 18.84 12.14 -15.95
CA TYR A 124 19.26 13.54 -15.87
C TYR A 124 19.06 14.07 -14.44
N ALA A 125 20.01 14.88 -13.98
CA ALA A 125 19.94 15.50 -12.65
C ALA A 125 20.62 16.88 -12.67
N PRO A 126 20.47 17.71 -11.62
CA PRO A 126 21.22 18.96 -11.53
C PRO A 126 22.75 18.76 -11.60
N SER A 127 23.25 17.65 -11.08
CA SER A 127 24.68 17.30 -11.08
C SER A 127 24.86 15.78 -11.20
N ALA A 128 26.06 15.33 -11.56
CA ALA A 128 26.44 13.91 -11.60
C ALA A 128 26.59 13.33 -10.19
N SER A 129 25.49 13.33 -9.43
CA SER A 129 25.39 12.79 -8.07
C SER A 129 24.68 11.45 -8.09
N PRO A 130 25.30 10.35 -7.59
CA PRO A 130 24.73 9.01 -7.70
C PRO A 130 23.42 8.86 -6.94
N ASN A 131 22.56 7.97 -7.44
CA ASN A 131 21.39 7.52 -6.71
C ASN A 131 21.68 6.15 -6.07
N GLU A 132 21.63 6.09 -4.74
CA GLU A 132 21.97 4.87 -3.99
C GLU A 132 20.91 3.77 -4.11
N ARG A 133 19.63 4.14 -4.34
CA ARG A 133 18.54 3.17 -4.43
C ARG A 133 18.49 2.47 -5.79
N PHE A 134 18.77 3.20 -6.87
CA PHE A 134 18.70 2.69 -8.24
C PHE A 134 20.07 2.41 -8.85
N HIS A 135 21.17 2.72 -8.13
CA HIS A 135 22.54 2.55 -8.58
C HIS A 135 22.82 3.21 -9.94
N ILE A 136 22.27 4.41 -10.13
CA ILE A 136 22.40 5.19 -11.37
C ILE A 136 23.30 6.40 -11.13
N MET A 137 24.23 6.64 -12.07
CA MET A 137 24.99 7.87 -12.19
C MET A 137 24.33 8.74 -13.25
N PRO A 138 23.68 9.84 -12.88
CA PRO A 138 22.98 10.69 -13.85
C PRO A 138 23.97 11.58 -14.62
N ARG A 139 23.52 12.01 -15.80
CA ARG A 139 24.15 13.11 -16.55
C ARG A 139 23.67 14.45 -15.98
N GLU A 140 24.62 15.37 -15.77
CA GLU A 140 24.30 16.76 -15.44
C GLU A 140 23.53 17.41 -16.58
N MET A 141 22.45 18.11 -16.24
CA MET A 141 21.59 18.82 -17.21
C MET A 141 22.27 20.07 -17.73
N SER A 142 22.23 20.30 -19.05
CA SER A 142 22.51 21.60 -19.63
C SER A 142 21.37 22.58 -19.33
N GLU A 143 21.63 23.89 -19.43
CA GLU A 143 20.58 24.92 -19.35
C GLU A 143 19.49 24.70 -20.40
N GLN A 144 19.88 24.34 -21.63
CA GLN A 144 18.94 24.00 -22.70
C GLN A 144 18.00 22.85 -22.27
N MET A 145 18.50 21.79 -21.67
CA MET A 145 17.67 20.67 -21.20
C MET A 145 16.73 21.10 -20.07
N ILE A 146 17.17 22.04 -19.21
CA ILE A 146 16.29 22.63 -18.17
C ILE A 146 15.14 23.37 -18.85
N ASP A 147 15.42 24.21 -19.86
CA ASP A 147 14.41 24.98 -20.59
C ASP A 147 13.44 24.07 -21.35
N GLU A 148 13.91 22.97 -21.94
CA GLU A 148 13.07 21.95 -22.59
C GLU A 148 12.10 21.30 -21.58
N ILE A 149 12.57 20.95 -20.38
CA ILE A 149 11.71 20.38 -19.33
C ILE A 149 10.69 21.41 -18.82
N VAL A 150 11.10 22.67 -18.58
CA VAL A 150 10.17 23.75 -18.20
C VAL A 150 9.09 23.93 -19.26
N THR A 151 9.47 23.90 -20.54
CA THR A 151 8.51 23.93 -21.66
C THR A 151 7.59 22.71 -21.64
N GLY A 152 8.10 21.52 -21.29
CA GLY A 152 7.31 20.30 -21.12
C GLY A 152 6.24 20.42 -20.04
N TYR A 153 6.52 21.11 -18.93
CA TYR A 153 5.51 21.43 -17.90
C TYR A 153 4.40 22.32 -18.45
N LYS A 154 4.75 23.37 -19.26
CA LYS A 154 3.77 24.23 -19.92
C LYS A 154 2.85 23.45 -20.87
N ILE A 155 3.44 22.62 -21.76
CA ILE A 155 2.68 21.79 -22.72
C ILE A 155 1.75 20.83 -21.96
N SER A 156 2.26 20.19 -20.90
CA SER A 156 1.47 19.28 -20.07
C SER A 156 0.29 20.02 -19.40
N ALA A 157 0.52 21.22 -18.88
CA ALA A 157 -0.55 22.04 -18.31
C ALA A 157 -1.63 22.40 -19.35
N GLN A 158 -1.24 22.71 -20.59
CA GLN A 158 -2.16 22.97 -21.70
C GLN A 158 -3.02 21.74 -22.04
N ASN A 159 -2.43 20.54 -22.04
CA ASN A 159 -3.15 19.30 -22.26
C ASN A 159 -4.17 19.02 -21.13
N LEU A 160 -3.78 19.22 -19.87
CA LEU A 160 -4.67 19.05 -18.72
C LEU A 160 -5.82 20.07 -18.73
N ARG A 161 -5.55 21.32 -19.10
CA ARG A 161 -6.58 22.35 -19.33
C ARG A 161 -7.56 21.92 -20.41
N THR A 162 -7.05 21.45 -21.55
CA THR A 162 -7.89 20.99 -22.67
C THR A 162 -8.77 19.81 -22.29
N ALA A 163 -8.29 18.97 -21.38
CA ALA A 163 -9.07 17.85 -20.82
C ALA A 163 -10.11 18.28 -19.77
N GLY A 164 -10.06 19.54 -19.29
CA GLY A 164 -11.03 20.10 -18.36
C GLY A 164 -10.74 19.79 -16.88
N LEU A 165 -9.47 19.56 -16.52
CA LEU A 165 -9.10 19.38 -15.12
C LEU A 165 -9.28 20.70 -14.32
N ASP A 166 -9.53 20.56 -13.01
CA ASP A 166 -9.77 21.66 -12.08
C ASP A 166 -8.49 22.25 -11.50
N GLY A 167 -7.38 21.52 -11.57
CA GLY A 167 -6.10 21.99 -11.06
C GLY A 167 -4.92 21.11 -11.43
N ILE A 168 -3.75 21.61 -11.09
CA ILE A 168 -2.45 20.96 -11.34
C ILE A 168 -1.64 20.96 -10.05
N GLU A 169 -1.05 19.82 -9.72
CA GLU A 169 -0.11 19.65 -8.63
C GLU A 169 1.30 19.42 -9.16
N ILE A 170 2.23 20.33 -8.85
CA ILE A 170 3.65 20.24 -9.21
C ILE A 170 4.37 19.41 -8.15
N VAL A 171 5.06 18.32 -8.56
CA VAL A 171 5.75 17.42 -7.64
C VAL A 171 7.16 17.91 -7.34
N ALA A 172 7.35 18.56 -6.19
CA ALA A 172 8.65 18.93 -5.62
C ALA A 172 9.09 18.00 -4.48
N SER A 173 8.35 16.89 -4.27
CA SER A 173 8.58 15.90 -3.20
C SER A 173 9.32 14.65 -3.69
N HIS A 174 9.57 13.73 -2.77
CA HIS A 174 10.03 12.35 -3.01
C HIS A 174 11.40 12.24 -3.66
N GLY A 175 12.21 13.31 -3.71
CA GLY A 175 13.53 13.28 -4.33
C GLY A 175 13.51 13.29 -5.86
N TYR A 176 12.38 13.63 -6.49
CA TYR A 176 12.29 13.81 -7.94
C TYR A 176 13.01 15.09 -8.39
N LEU A 177 13.04 15.39 -9.69
CA LEU A 177 13.89 16.39 -10.29
C LEU A 177 13.89 17.74 -9.55
N ILE A 178 12.73 18.29 -9.23
CA ILE A 178 12.65 19.57 -8.51
C ILE A 178 13.28 19.46 -7.12
N GLY A 179 12.98 18.37 -6.38
CA GLY A 179 13.61 18.09 -5.08
C GLY A 179 15.14 17.94 -5.19
N GLN A 180 15.64 17.36 -6.30
CA GLN A 180 17.07 17.23 -6.56
C GLN A 180 17.74 18.59 -6.74
N PHE A 181 17.08 19.54 -7.44
CA PHE A 181 17.58 20.91 -7.56
C PHE A 181 17.58 21.66 -6.23
N LEU A 182 16.53 21.50 -5.42
CA LEU A 182 16.41 22.15 -4.11
C LEU A 182 17.44 21.64 -3.10
N ASN A 183 17.80 20.36 -3.15
CA ASN A 183 18.71 19.74 -2.20
C ASN A 183 20.17 20.12 -2.50
N LYS A 184 20.78 20.88 -1.58
CA LYS A 184 22.19 21.36 -1.70
C LYS A 184 23.24 20.24 -1.76
N ASN A 185 22.92 19.05 -1.24
CA ASN A 185 23.83 17.92 -1.25
C ASN A 185 23.81 17.16 -2.58
N VAL A 186 22.75 17.30 -3.35
CA VAL A 186 22.58 16.72 -4.70
C VAL A 186 22.96 17.73 -5.78
N ASN A 187 22.54 18.98 -5.63
CA ASN A 187 22.79 20.05 -6.58
C ASN A 187 24.15 20.71 -6.28
N GLN A 188 25.18 20.31 -7.00
CA GLN A 188 26.55 20.82 -6.90
C GLN A 188 26.89 21.85 -8.00
N ARG A 189 25.86 22.36 -8.73
CA ARG A 189 26.04 23.34 -9.81
C ARG A 189 26.64 24.65 -9.32
N LYS A 190 27.38 25.29 -10.21
CA LYS A 190 28.02 26.62 -9.96
C LYS A 190 27.42 27.74 -10.82
N ASP A 191 26.42 27.43 -11.65
CA ASP A 191 25.69 28.37 -12.49
C ASP A 191 24.47 28.94 -11.75
N LYS A 192 23.58 29.64 -12.52
CA LYS A 192 22.36 30.28 -11.99
C LYS A 192 21.34 29.30 -11.36
N TYR A 193 21.55 27.99 -11.46
CA TYR A 193 20.68 26.96 -10.89
C TYR A 193 21.28 26.27 -9.65
N GLY A 194 22.47 26.66 -9.18
CA GLY A 194 23.17 26.06 -8.05
C GLY A 194 23.74 27.06 -7.04
N GLY A 195 24.36 26.54 -6.00
CA GLY A 195 24.96 27.33 -4.91
C GLY A 195 23.94 27.78 -3.87
N ASN A 196 23.58 29.04 -3.81
CA ASN A 196 22.65 29.59 -2.81
C ASN A 196 21.20 29.08 -3.02
N PHE A 197 20.36 29.25 -1.99
CA PHE A 197 18.99 28.76 -2.02
C PHE A 197 18.17 29.32 -3.18
N ARG A 198 18.25 30.62 -3.46
CA ARG A 198 17.50 31.27 -4.53
C ARG A 198 17.83 30.72 -5.92
N ASN A 199 19.09 30.36 -6.15
CA ASN A 199 19.50 29.71 -7.40
C ASN A 199 18.94 28.31 -7.52
N ARG A 200 18.96 27.52 -6.42
CA ARG A 200 18.39 26.17 -6.41
C ARG A 200 16.86 26.18 -6.55
N TYR A 201 16.20 27.21 -6.05
CA TYR A 201 14.76 27.42 -6.16
C TYR A 201 14.33 27.83 -7.58
N ARG A 202 15.19 28.47 -8.36
CA ARG A 202 14.91 29.03 -9.69
C ARG A 202 14.13 28.09 -10.63
N ILE A 203 14.50 26.80 -10.69
CA ILE A 203 13.80 25.86 -11.58
C ILE A 203 12.34 25.67 -11.16
N LEU A 204 12.05 25.60 -9.86
CA LEU A 204 10.67 25.49 -9.38
C LEU A 204 9.87 26.75 -9.72
N ASP A 205 10.45 27.93 -9.53
CA ASP A 205 9.84 29.19 -9.88
C ASP A 205 9.48 29.26 -11.38
N GLN A 206 10.41 28.93 -12.26
CA GLN A 206 10.18 28.84 -13.71
C GLN A 206 9.10 27.80 -14.08
N ILE A 207 9.07 26.67 -13.40
CA ILE A 207 8.04 25.63 -13.63
C ILE A 207 6.67 26.14 -13.18
N ILE A 208 6.58 26.84 -12.05
CA ILE A 208 5.33 27.44 -11.59
C ILE A 208 4.79 28.42 -12.63
N ASP A 209 5.63 29.32 -13.13
CA ASP A 209 5.27 30.28 -14.18
C ASP A 209 4.82 29.58 -15.46
N ALA A 210 5.55 28.55 -15.89
CA ALA A 210 5.23 27.76 -17.09
C ALA A 210 3.90 27.00 -16.97
N VAL A 211 3.63 26.41 -15.79
CA VAL A 211 2.34 25.74 -15.50
C VAL A 211 1.21 26.77 -15.46
N LYS A 212 1.43 27.93 -14.85
CA LYS A 212 0.42 29.00 -14.80
C LYS A 212 0.08 29.52 -16.18
N ASP A 213 1.08 29.73 -17.02
CA ASP A 213 0.91 30.19 -18.40
C ASP A 213 0.22 29.11 -19.29
N GLY A 214 0.45 27.83 -19.02
CA GLY A 214 -0.23 26.70 -19.69
C GLY A 214 -1.64 26.44 -19.20
N SER A 215 -1.96 26.77 -17.96
CA SER A 215 -3.27 26.53 -17.34
C SER A 215 -4.29 27.63 -17.67
N SER A 216 -5.56 27.44 -17.28
CA SER A 216 -6.57 28.50 -17.31
C SER A 216 -6.62 29.26 -15.96
N HIS A 217 -7.20 30.46 -15.98
CA HIS A 217 -7.30 31.30 -14.78
C HIS A 217 -8.07 30.63 -13.64
N ASP A 218 -9.03 29.77 -13.93
CA ASP A 218 -9.89 29.05 -12.95
C ASP A 218 -9.26 27.75 -12.43
N MET A 219 -8.16 27.26 -13.04
CA MET A 219 -7.43 26.10 -12.53
C MET A 219 -6.57 26.48 -11.32
N LEU A 220 -6.62 25.63 -10.28
CA LEU A 220 -5.75 25.77 -9.12
C LEU A 220 -4.36 25.17 -9.41
N VAL A 221 -3.32 25.80 -8.89
CA VAL A 221 -1.94 25.31 -8.97
C VAL A 221 -1.40 25.08 -7.56
N GLY A 222 -0.97 23.87 -7.28
CA GLY A 222 -0.36 23.53 -5.99
C GLY A 222 1.02 22.94 -6.13
N VAL A 223 1.76 22.94 -5.03
CA VAL A 223 3.09 22.31 -4.92
C VAL A 223 3.03 21.20 -3.88
N ARG A 224 3.39 19.98 -4.29
CA ARG A 224 3.58 18.87 -3.36
C ARG A 224 5.04 18.78 -2.96
N LEU A 225 5.31 18.75 -1.65
CA LEU A 225 6.66 18.75 -1.10
C LEU A 225 6.80 17.77 0.07
N SER A 226 8.03 17.31 0.31
CA SER A 226 8.37 16.53 1.50
C SER A 226 8.72 17.50 2.63
N GLY A 227 7.94 17.49 3.72
CA GLY A 227 8.27 18.29 4.91
C GLY A 227 9.61 17.87 5.54
N ASN A 228 10.01 16.62 5.34
CA ASN A 228 11.33 16.09 5.68
C ASN A 228 11.58 14.83 4.84
N GLU A 229 12.69 14.74 4.15
CA GLU A 229 13.04 13.59 3.30
C GLU A 229 13.39 12.33 4.09
N LYS A 230 13.72 12.45 5.39
CA LYS A 230 14.03 11.32 6.29
C LYS A 230 15.18 10.44 5.82
N GLU A 231 16.12 11.01 5.05
CA GLU A 231 17.25 10.33 4.44
C GLU A 231 18.57 11.02 4.82
N PHE A 232 19.69 10.28 4.72
CA PHE A 232 21.02 10.86 4.86
C PHE A 232 21.25 11.92 3.78
N GLN A 233 21.71 13.09 4.20
CA GLN A 233 21.87 14.26 3.32
C GLN A 233 20.57 14.69 2.58
N GLY A 234 19.42 14.18 2.98
CA GLY A 234 18.12 14.65 2.50
C GLY A 234 17.78 16.06 3.01
N MET A 235 16.77 16.67 2.38
CA MET A 235 16.25 17.96 2.84
C MET A 235 15.46 17.78 4.14
N GLU A 236 15.85 18.51 5.16
CA GLU A 236 15.19 18.52 6.47
C GLU A 236 14.11 19.60 6.56
N LEU A 237 13.29 19.56 7.62
CA LEU A 237 12.19 20.51 7.84
C LEU A 237 12.66 21.98 7.73
N LYS A 238 13.84 22.32 8.27
CA LYS A 238 14.38 23.69 8.18
C LYS A 238 14.48 24.18 6.73
N GLY A 239 15.03 23.36 5.83
CA GLY A 239 15.14 23.70 4.41
C GLY A 239 13.79 23.78 3.71
N THR A 240 12.82 22.96 4.18
CA THR A 240 11.44 23.05 3.69
C THR A 240 10.77 24.34 4.12
N LEU A 241 10.98 24.82 5.35
CA LEU A 241 10.43 26.10 5.81
C LEU A 241 11.00 27.29 5.01
N GLU A 242 12.30 27.28 4.67
CA GLU A 242 12.88 28.27 3.74
C GLU A 242 12.18 28.25 2.37
N LEU A 243 11.80 27.06 1.87
CA LEU A 243 11.03 26.92 0.63
C LEU A 243 9.62 27.51 0.76
N ILE A 244 8.94 27.32 1.90
CA ILE A 244 7.61 27.90 2.15
C ILE A 244 7.65 29.42 2.12
N GLU A 245 8.68 30.04 2.70
CA GLU A 245 8.85 31.50 2.65
C GLU A 245 8.91 32.05 1.22
N GLU A 246 9.55 31.32 0.29
CA GLU A 246 9.56 31.74 -1.14
C GLU A 246 8.22 31.43 -1.82
N LEU A 247 7.57 30.30 -1.53
CA LEU A 247 6.26 29.97 -2.08
C LEU A 247 5.16 30.93 -1.63
N ASN A 248 5.25 31.49 -0.41
CA ASN A 248 4.30 32.49 0.07
C ASN A 248 4.33 33.78 -0.80
N LYS A 249 5.51 34.16 -1.33
CA LYS A 249 5.68 35.31 -2.21
C LYS A 249 5.12 35.08 -3.61
N ASN A 250 4.90 33.83 -4.00
CA ASN A 250 4.43 33.46 -5.33
C ASN A 250 2.89 33.40 -5.38
N GLU A 251 2.27 34.41 -6.02
CA GLU A 251 0.82 34.51 -6.14
C GLU A 251 0.20 33.46 -7.09
N SER A 252 1.01 32.77 -7.87
CA SER A 252 0.55 31.73 -8.78
C SER A 252 0.23 30.40 -8.07
N ILE A 253 0.64 30.23 -6.79
CA ILE A 253 0.40 29.03 -5.99
C ILE A 253 -0.84 29.21 -5.12
N ASP A 254 -1.75 28.24 -5.23
CA ASP A 254 -3.03 28.25 -4.53
C ASP A 254 -3.04 27.37 -3.28
N TYR A 255 -2.19 26.32 -3.20
CA TYR A 255 -2.09 25.43 -2.03
C TYR A 255 -0.74 24.69 -1.98
N ILE A 256 -0.42 24.16 -0.80
CA ILE A 256 0.75 23.34 -0.53
C ILE A 256 0.28 21.96 -0.06
N ASN A 257 0.84 20.88 -0.60
CA ASN A 257 0.52 19.50 -0.19
C ASN A 257 1.75 18.84 0.45
N VAL A 258 1.64 18.54 1.74
CA VAL A 258 2.74 18.03 2.57
C VAL A 258 2.73 16.51 2.65
N THR A 259 3.90 15.91 2.44
CA THR A 259 4.18 14.50 2.66
C THR A 259 5.54 14.34 3.36
N ALA A 260 6.09 13.13 3.43
CA ALA A 260 7.42 12.85 3.94
C ALA A 260 8.15 11.80 3.09
N GLY A 261 9.46 11.70 3.29
CA GLY A 261 10.30 10.71 2.62
C GLY A 261 10.80 11.15 1.26
N THR A 262 11.71 10.33 0.74
CA THR A 262 12.34 10.50 -0.59
C THR A 262 12.60 9.14 -1.19
N SER A 263 12.64 9.02 -2.52
CA SER A 263 13.03 7.79 -3.19
C SER A 263 14.54 7.71 -3.48
N ALA A 264 15.30 8.71 -3.04
CA ALA A 264 16.74 8.79 -3.28
C ALA A 264 17.56 7.72 -2.53
N GLY A 265 17.06 7.23 -1.40
CA GLY A 265 17.71 6.20 -0.59
C GLY A 265 16.72 5.18 -0.03
N LEU A 266 17.24 4.11 0.55
CA LEU A 266 16.44 3.01 1.07
C LEU A 266 15.62 3.42 2.29
N LYS A 267 16.23 4.16 3.24
CA LYS A 267 15.57 4.62 4.46
C LYS A 267 14.44 5.60 4.13
N GLY A 268 14.72 6.65 3.36
CA GLY A 268 13.75 7.68 2.98
C GLY A 268 12.55 7.09 2.23
N SER A 269 12.76 6.05 1.42
CA SER A 269 11.71 5.42 0.63
C SER A 269 10.63 4.76 1.48
N THR A 270 10.96 4.25 2.67
CA THR A 270 10.00 3.65 3.60
C THR A 270 8.98 4.65 4.14
N HIS A 271 9.31 5.96 4.07
CA HIS A 271 8.46 7.06 4.53
C HIS A 271 7.50 7.61 3.47
N ILE A 272 7.67 7.25 2.19
CA ILE A 272 6.79 7.70 1.10
C ILE A 272 5.37 7.11 1.25
N VAL A 273 5.30 5.80 1.53
CA VAL A 273 4.05 5.09 1.80
C VAL A 273 4.23 4.31 3.12
N PRO A 274 4.15 5.00 4.26
CA PRO A 274 4.43 4.40 5.57
C PRO A 274 3.45 3.27 5.87
N SER A 275 3.98 2.08 6.23
CA SER A 275 3.19 0.91 6.60
C SER A 275 2.57 1.04 8.00
N MET A 276 1.86 0.00 8.47
CA MET A 276 1.33 -0.09 9.83
C MET A 276 2.41 -0.01 10.94
N ARG A 277 3.69 -0.13 10.58
CA ARG A 277 4.82 0.04 11.50
C ARG A 277 5.10 1.51 11.88
N PHE A 278 4.44 2.45 11.23
CA PHE A 278 4.48 3.88 11.54
C PHE A 278 3.16 4.30 12.20
N GLU A 279 3.24 5.23 13.15
CA GLU A 279 2.05 5.75 13.82
C GLU A 279 1.06 6.42 12.85
N PRO A 280 -0.26 6.27 13.05
CA PRO A 280 -1.24 7.01 12.28
C PRO A 280 -1.04 8.53 12.39
N GLY A 281 -1.10 9.22 11.23
CA GLY A 281 -0.93 10.68 11.19
C GLY A 281 0.51 11.18 11.43
N TYR A 282 1.52 10.32 11.29
CA TYR A 282 2.91 10.63 11.59
C TYR A 282 3.49 11.84 10.81
N THR A 283 2.86 12.27 9.74
CA THR A 283 3.23 13.49 8.98
C THR A 283 2.60 14.77 9.52
N LEU A 284 1.63 14.67 10.42
CA LEU A 284 0.93 15.84 10.98
C LEU A 284 1.84 16.87 11.66
N PRO A 285 2.89 16.47 12.41
CA PRO A 285 3.83 17.46 12.97
C PRO A 285 4.58 18.28 11.91
N LEU A 286 4.90 17.66 10.75
CA LEU A 286 5.53 18.36 9.63
C LEU A 286 4.55 19.34 8.97
N SER A 287 3.31 18.89 8.78
CA SER A 287 2.25 19.73 8.24
C SER A 287 1.93 20.91 9.14
N GLN A 288 1.86 20.71 10.45
CA GLN A 288 1.65 21.78 11.43
C GLN A 288 2.73 22.85 11.33
N ALA A 289 4.00 22.46 11.37
CA ALA A 289 5.12 23.40 11.28
C ALA A 289 5.10 24.20 9.97
N ILE A 290 4.68 23.59 8.85
CA ILE A 290 4.51 24.28 7.58
C ILE A 290 3.28 25.21 7.61
N LYS A 291 2.18 24.75 8.18
CA LYS A 291 0.96 25.56 8.33
C LYS A 291 1.17 26.83 9.15
N ASP A 292 2.02 26.75 10.18
CA ASP A 292 2.32 27.88 11.06
C ASP A 292 3.04 29.03 10.35
N VAL A 293 3.67 28.77 9.20
CA VAL A 293 4.41 29.78 8.41
C VAL A 293 3.83 29.98 7.00
N SER A 294 2.84 29.21 6.58
CA SER A 294 2.25 29.26 5.24
C SER A 294 1.07 30.23 5.18
N ASP A 295 1.09 31.13 4.20
CA ASP A 295 -0.07 31.97 3.84
C ASP A 295 -1.07 31.22 2.93
N LYS A 296 -0.70 30.03 2.46
CA LYS A 296 -1.52 29.23 1.56
C LYS A 296 -2.22 28.10 2.33
N PRO A 297 -3.38 27.61 1.87
CA PRO A 297 -3.98 26.38 2.37
C PRO A 297 -2.99 25.20 2.33
N VAL A 298 -2.94 24.42 3.42
CA VAL A 298 -2.03 23.29 3.55
C VAL A 298 -2.83 21.99 3.55
N PHE A 299 -2.54 21.14 2.58
CA PHE A 299 -3.04 19.77 2.49
C PHE A 299 -1.98 18.83 3.07
N VAL A 300 -2.40 17.70 3.66
CA VAL A 300 -1.46 16.74 4.23
C VAL A 300 -1.83 15.31 3.88
N ALA A 301 -0.83 14.48 3.63
CA ALA A 301 -1.00 13.04 3.47
C ALA A 301 0.10 12.27 4.19
N GLY A 302 -0.28 11.21 4.90
CA GLY A 302 0.63 10.28 5.58
C GLY A 302 -0.01 9.57 6.76
N ARG A 303 -0.45 8.33 6.56
CA ARG A 303 -1.07 7.49 7.59
C ARG A 303 -2.33 8.10 8.24
N ILE A 304 -3.09 8.91 7.51
CA ILE A 304 -4.44 9.36 7.93
C ILE A 304 -5.43 8.35 7.36
N ASN A 305 -5.80 7.36 8.16
CA ASN A 305 -6.56 6.20 7.70
C ASN A 305 -7.96 6.08 8.34
N THR A 306 -8.31 6.99 9.26
CA THR A 306 -9.65 7.05 9.85
C THR A 306 -10.24 8.46 9.75
N PRO A 307 -11.56 8.61 9.56
CA PRO A 307 -12.23 9.91 9.53
C PRO A 307 -12.06 10.71 10.83
N GLN A 308 -12.01 10.02 11.97
CA GLN A 308 -11.81 10.64 13.30
C GLN A 308 -10.44 11.32 13.41
N LEU A 309 -9.38 10.66 12.91
CA LEU A 309 -8.03 11.23 12.90
C LEU A 309 -7.96 12.44 11.96
N ALA A 310 -8.61 12.37 10.81
CA ALA A 310 -8.68 13.48 9.84
C ALA A 310 -9.40 14.69 10.46
N ASP A 311 -10.58 14.49 11.06
CA ASP A 311 -11.33 15.57 11.72
C ASP A 311 -10.53 16.21 12.86
N LYS A 312 -9.88 15.38 13.70
CA LYS A 312 -8.98 15.85 14.76
C LYS A 312 -7.84 16.71 14.21
N ALA A 313 -7.18 16.29 13.13
CA ALA A 313 -6.10 17.05 12.51
C ALA A 313 -6.57 18.43 12.01
N LEU A 314 -7.77 18.50 11.42
CA LEU A 314 -8.39 19.74 10.97
C LEU A 314 -8.79 20.66 12.12
N ILE A 315 -9.36 20.11 13.21
CA ILE A 315 -9.73 20.87 14.42
C ILE A 315 -8.47 21.45 15.07
N GLN A 316 -7.38 20.70 15.11
CA GLN A 316 -6.10 21.14 15.67
C GLN A 316 -5.37 22.16 14.78
N GLY A 317 -5.87 22.41 13.57
CA GLY A 317 -5.25 23.34 12.63
C GLY A 317 -3.99 22.78 11.95
N SER A 318 -3.77 21.46 11.99
CA SER A 318 -2.57 20.85 11.38
C SER A 318 -2.63 20.80 9.86
N ALA A 319 -3.81 20.98 9.26
CA ALA A 319 -4.03 21.03 7.82
C ALA A 319 -5.38 21.66 7.48
N ASP A 320 -5.61 21.97 6.19
CA ASP A 320 -6.89 22.41 5.64
C ASP A 320 -7.63 21.28 4.92
N MET A 321 -6.90 20.27 4.39
CA MET A 321 -7.45 19.05 3.81
C MET A 321 -6.60 17.83 4.14
N CYS A 322 -7.24 16.66 4.25
CA CYS A 322 -6.60 15.39 4.61
C CYS A 322 -6.61 14.41 3.43
N GLY A 323 -5.40 14.01 3.00
CA GLY A 323 -5.18 12.99 1.99
C GLY A 323 -5.33 11.58 2.57
N MET A 324 -6.50 10.97 2.37
CA MET A 324 -6.88 9.68 2.94
C MET A 324 -6.79 8.53 1.91
N THR A 325 -5.79 8.56 1.05
CA THR A 325 -5.70 7.74 -0.16
C THR A 325 -5.89 6.25 0.08
N ARG A 326 -5.13 5.64 1.01
CA ARG A 326 -5.28 4.19 1.27
C ARG A 326 -6.59 3.84 1.97
N ALA A 327 -7.16 4.74 2.78
CA ALA A 327 -8.50 4.57 3.34
C ALA A 327 -9.54 4.50 2.22
N ILE A 328 -9.45 5.39 1.21
CA ILE A 328 -10.33 5.41 0.04
C ILE A 328 -10.05 4.23 -0.92
N ILE A 329 -8.81 3.73 -1.00
CA ILE A 329 -8.47 2.49 -1.73
C ILE A 329 -9.13 1.28 -1.06
N SER A 330 -9.10 1.22 0.27
CA SER A 330 -9.73 0.13 1.04
C SER A 330 -11.25 0.22 1.02
N ASP A 331 -11.79 1.44 1.07
CA ASP A 331 -13.22 1.71 1.01
C ASP A 331 -13.49 3.04 0.29
N PRO A 332 -13.79 3.04 -1.02
CA PRO A 332 -14.10 4.28 -1.74
C PRO A 332 -15.34 5.00 -1.19
N GLU A 333 -16.26 4.30 -0.52
CA GLU A 333 -17.44 4.89 0.12
C GLU A 333 -17.17 5.40 1.55
N MET A 334 -15.93 5.30 2.04
CA MET A 334 -15.56 5.76 3.40
C MET A 334 -16.00 7.20 3.67
N PRO A 335 -15.83 8.18 2.77
CA PRO A 335 -16.31 9.54 3.03
C PRO A 335 -17.82 9.61 3.24
N LEU A 336 -18.61 8.98 2.37
CA LEU A 336 -20.08 8.96 2.47
C LEU A 336 -20.58 8.21 3.71
N LYS A 337 -19.94 7.08 4.06
CA LYS A 337 -20.24 6.32 5.27
C LYS A 337 -19.95 7.14 6.53
N ALA A 338 -18.82 7.85 6.55
CA ALA A 338 -18.45 8.72 7.66
C ALA A 338 -19.41 9.91 7.82
N GLU A 339 -19.80 10.55 6.73
CA GLU A 339 -20.75 11.66 6.71
C GLU A 339 -22.15 11.24 7.25
N THR A 340 -22.57 10.02 6.90
CA THR A 340 -23.87 9.47 7.32
C THR A 340 -23.83 8.70 8.64
N GLY A 341 -22.69 8.69 9.35
CA GLY A 341 -22.54 8.04 10.66
C GLY A 341 -22.45 6.51 10.62
N ARG A 342 -22.24 5.92 9.45
CA ARG A 342 -22.13 4.46 9.25
C ARG A 342 -20.69 3.97 9.45
N PHE A 343 -20.08 4.32 10.59
CA PHE A 343 -18.66 4.04 10.86
C PHE A 343 -18.32 2.55 10.88
N ASP A 344 -19.21 1.71 11.39
CA ASP A 344 -19.03 0.27 11.48
C ASP A 344 -19.04 -0.43 10.11
N GLU A 345 -19.54 0.25 9.07
CA GLU A 345 -19.54 -0.26 7.70
C GLU A 345 -18.24 0.09 6.94
N ILE A 346 -17.38 0.93 7.50
CA ILE A 346 -16.12 1.34 6.86
C ILE A 346 -15.12 0.19 6.89
N ILE A 347 -14.61 -0.19 5.72
CA ILE A 347 -13.49 -1.12 5.58
C ILE A 347 -12.19 -0.34 5.83
N ALA A 348 -11.80 -0.24 7.10
CA ALA A 348 -10.63 0.55 7.50
C ALA A 348 -9.33 -0.02 6.92
N CYS A 349 -8.48 0.86 6.38
CA CYS A 349 -7.17 0.47 5.87
C CYS A 349 -6.25 0.05 7.03
N VAL A 350 -5.73 -1.17 6.98
CA VAL A 350 -4.80 -1.75 7.97
C VAL A 350 -3.31 -1.42 7.71
N GLY A 351 -2.99 -0.57 6.74
CA GLY A 351 -1.62 -0.12 6.49
C GLY A 351 -0.63 -1.21 6.06
N CYS A 352 -1.09 -2.32 5.49
CA CYS A 352 -0.26 -3.49 5.15
C CYS A 352 0.71 -3.26 3.98
N ASN A 353 0.40 -2.34 3.07
CA ASN A 353 1.17 -2.05 1.85
C ASN A 353 1.29 -3.24 0.86
N GLN A 354 0.43 -4.26 0.92
CA GLN A 354 0.53 -5.46 0.05
C GLN A 354 0.02 -5.17 -1.37
N ALA A 355 -1.29 -5.17 -1.59
CA ALA A 355 -1.89 -5.09 -2.93
C ALA A 355 -1.95 -3.66 -3.52
N CYS A 356 -1.69 -2.62 -2.75
CA CYS A 356 -1.58 -1.25 -3.26
C CYS A 356 -0.16 -0.94 -3.73
N ILE A 357 0.73 -0.48 -2.83
CA ILE A 357 2.11 -0.13 -3.21
C ILE A 357 2.93 -1.36 -3.62
N GLY A 358 2.66 -2.55 -3.06
CA GLY A 358 3.35 -3.78 -3.42
C GLY A 358 3.11 -4.17 -4.88
N HIS A 359 1.87 -4.13 -5.35
CA HIS A 359 1.54 -4.36 -6.77
C HIS A 359 2.22 -3.33 -7.66
N MET A 360 2.10 -2.03 -7.31
CA MET A 360 2.72 -0.95 -8.08
C MET A 360 4.24 -1.13 -8.24
N LEU A 361 4.94 -1.55 -7.18
CA LEU A 361 6.39 -1.80 -7.24
C LEU A 361 6.75 -2.95 -8.19
N ASN A 362 5.83 -3.88 -8.42
CA ASN A 362 5.96 -5.00 -9.35
C ASN A 362 5.37 -4.72 -10.74
N GLY A 363 4.95 -3.47 -11.03
CA GLY A 363 4.35 -3.09 -12.31
C GLY A 363 2.95 -3.65 -12.54
N GLN A 364 2.24 -4.04 -11.49
CA GLN A 364 0.88 -4.59 -11.55
C GLN A 364 -0.17 -3.55 -11.14
N PRO A 365 -1.40 -3.63 -11.67
CA PRO A 365 -2.51 -2.81 -11.24
C PRO A 365 -2.74 -2.91 -9.74
N ILE A 366 -2.97 -1.77 -9.09
CA ILE A 366 -3.22 -1.76 -7.65
C ILE A 366 -4.53 -2.45 -7.30
N SER A 367 -4.58 -2.98 -6.07
CA SER A 367 -5.77 -3.56 -5.47
C SER A 367 -5.75 -3.32 -3.94
N CYS A 368 -6.64 -3.96 -3.21
CA CYS A 368 -6.63 -4.00 -1.76
C CYS A 368 -6.86 -5.42 -1.26
N ILE A 369 -6.06 -5.88 -0.30
CA ILE A 369 -6.20 -7.22 0.28
C ILE A 369 -7.57 -7.45 0.94
N GLN A 370 -8.21 -6.39 1.44
CA GLN A 370 -9.52 -6.46 2.11
C GLN A 370 -10.67 -6.24 1.14
N ARG A 371 -10.43 -5.45 0.09
CA ARG A 371 -11.40 -5.11 -0.94
C ARG A 371 -10.86 -5.46 -2.32
N PRO A 372 -10.91 -6.73 -2.72
CA PRO A 372 -10.38 -7.18 -4.02
C PRO A 372 -11.15 -6.61 -5.22
N GLU A 373 -12.29 -5.96 -5.01
CA GLU A 373 -13.02 -5.17 -6.00
C GLU A 373 -12.22 -3.96 -6.48
N THR A 374 -11.35 -3.40 -5.62
CA THR A 374 -10.46 -2.28 -5.97
C THR A 374 -9.53 -2.66 -7.11
N GLY A 375 -9.50 -1.86 -8.15
CA GLY A 375 -8.79 -2.12 -9.40
C GLY A 375 -9.50 -3.10 -10.33
N ARG A 376 -10.74 -3.49 -9.99
CA ARG A 376 -11.61 -4.38 -10.78
C ARG A 376 -13.05 -3.86 -10.76
N GLU A 377 -13.21 -2.54 -10.70
CA GLU A 377 -14.50 -1.88 -10.56
C GLU A 377 -15.46 -2.24 -11.68
N LEU A 378 -14.97 -2.37 -12.93
CA LEU A 378 -15.81 -2.75 -14.08
C LEU A 378 -16.41 -4.16 -13.95
N THR A 379 -15.75 -5.04 -13.17
CA THR A 379 -16.19 -6.44 -13.01
C THR A 379 -17.00 -6.67 -11.74
N PHE A 380 -16.61 -6.04 -10.62
CA PHE A 380 -17.11 -6.41 -9.30
C PHE A 380 -17.79 -5.28 -8.51
N SER A 381 -17.86 -4.04 -9.04
CA SER A 381 -18.54 -2.94 -8.32
C SER A 381 -20.04 -3.18 -8.13
N HIS A 382 -20.67 -3.94 -8.99
CA HIS A 382 -22.08 -4.27 -8.95
C HIS A 382 -22.30 -5.77 -9.20
N LEU A 383 -22.43 -6.52 -8.11
CA LEU A 383 -22.85 -7.90 -8.19
C LEU A 383 -24.38 -7.97 -8.19
N SER A 384 -24.95 -8.43 -9.29
CA SER A 384 -26.40 -8.65 -9.39
C SER A 384 -26.86 -9.72 -8.38
N PRO A 385 -28.12 -9.64 -7.91
CA PRO A 385 -28.72 -10.75 -7.20
C PRO A 385 -28.57 -12.05 -7.99
N ALA A 386 -28.42 -13.16 -7.30
CA ALA A 386 -28.34 -14.47 -7.94
C ALA A 386 -29.66 -14.77 -8.68
N PRO A 387 -29.60 -15.38 -9.87
CA PRO A 387 -30.81 -15.76 -10.61
C PRO A 387 -31.69 -16.74 -9.83
N GLU A 388 -31.07 -17.59 -9.02
CA GLU A 388 -31.70 -18.58 -8.18
C GLU A 388 -31.10 -18.56 -6.78
N LYS A 389 -31.95 -18.56 -5.75
CA LYS A 389 -31.52 -18.62 -4.35
C LYS A 389 -31.11 -20.04 -4.00
N LYS A 390 -29.85 -20.22 -3.58
CA LYS A 390 -29.31 -21.53 -3.14
C LYS A 390 -29.05 -21.55 -1.63
N LYS A 391 -29.09 -22.73 -1.03
CA LYS A 391 -28.62 -22.99 0.33
C LYS A 391 -27.13 -23.29 0.29
N ILE A 392 -26.31 -22.42 0.89
CA ILE A 392 -24.86 -22.48 0.85
C ILE A 392 -24.31 -22.75 2.25
N LEU A 393 -23.45 -23.77 2.37
CA LEU A 393 -22.68 -24.05 3.57
C LEU A 393 -21.22 -23.65 3.34
N VAL A 394 -20.74 -22.70 4.12
CA VAL A 394 -19.33 -22.28 4.13
C VAL A 394 -18.64 -22.94 5.32
N ILE A 395 -17.54 -23.65 5.07
CA ILE A 395 -16.78 -24.39 6.07
C ILE A 395 -15.43 -23.70 6.28
N GLY A 396 -15.26 -23.06 7.44
CA GLY A 396 -14.08 -22.31 7.83
C GLY A 396 -14.31 -20.80 7.87
N GLY A 397 -14.10 -20.18 9.04
CA GLY A 397 -14.31 -18.76 9.36
C GLY A 397 -13.07 -17.90 9.20
N GLY A 398 -12.11 -18.31 8.36
CA GLY A 398 -10.98 -17.48 7.94
C GLY A 398 -11.40 -16.42 6.91
N PRO A 399 -10.46 -15.53 6.46
CA PRO A 399 -10.78 -14.43 5.54
C PRO A 399 -11.49 -14.87 4.26
N ALA A 400 -11.11 -16.00 3.68
CA ALA A 400 -11.72 -16.55 2.47
C ALA A 400 -13.20 -16.91 2.69
N GLY A 401 -13.49 -17.67 3.75
CA GLY A 401 -14.84 -18.10 4.10
C GLY A 401 -15.73 -16.93 4.50
N MET A 402 -15.23 -16.00 5.32
CA MET A 402 -15.97 -14.80 5.72
C MET A 402 -16.33 -13.93 4.50
N LYS A 403 -15.39 -13.68 3.57
CA LYS A 403 -15.66 -12.93 2.34
C LYS A 403 -16.67 -13.65 1.44
N ALA A 404 -16.50 -14.97 1.27
CA ALA A 404 -17.42 -15.79 0.50
C ALA A 404 -18.85 -15.70 1.06
N THR A 405 -18.98 -15.84 2.39
CA THR A 405 -20.25 -15.71 3.10
C THR A 405 -20.91 -14.36 2.88
N ALA A 406 -20.15 -13.27 3.04
CA ALA A 406 -20.66 -11.91 2.88
C ALA A 406 -21.14 -11.64 1.44
N VAL A 407 -20.38 -12.09 0.44
CA VAL A 407 -20.74 -11.90 -0.99
C VAL A 407 -21.94 -12.75 -1.37
N ALA A 408 -21.98 -14.04 -1.00
CA ALA A 408 -23.09 -14.92 -1.29
C ALA A 408 -24.41 -14.42 -0.66
N ALA A 409 -24.37 -14.01 0.61
CA ALA A 409 -25.51 -13.42 1.29
C ALA A 409 -25.98 -12.12 0.63
N SER A 410 -25.05 -11.26 0.16
CA SER A 410 -25.39 -10.02 -0.56
C SER A 410 -26.08 -10.28 -1.90
N ARG A 411 -25.85 -11.43 -2.51
CA ARG A 411 -26.51 -11.87 -3.74
C ARG A 411 -27.87 -12.58 -3.50
N GLY A 412 -28.27 -12.75 -2.24
CA GLY A 412 -29.60 -13.27 -1.86
C GLY A 412 -29.62 -14.77 -1.54
N HIS A 413 -28.48 -15.46 -1.49
CA HIS A 413 -28.42 -16.85 -1.08
C HIS A 413 -28.71 -17.01 0.42
N SER A 414 -29.16 -18.23 0.84
CA SER A 414 -29.26 -18.63 2.24
C SER A 414 -27.91 -19.20 2.67
N VAL A 415 -27.18 -18.50 3.55
CA VAL A 415 -25.80 -18.86 3.85
C VAL A 415 -25.62 -19.20 5.33
N LYS A 416 -24.99 -20.36 5.59
CA LYS A 416 -24.53 -20.77 6.91
C LYS A 416 -23.01 -20.88 6.88
N LEU A 417 -22.33 -20.26 7.87
CA LEU A 417 -20.89 -20.35 8.11
C LEU A 417 -20.63 -21.19 9.36
N ILE A 418 -19.81 -22.21 9.24
CA ILE A 418 -19.34 -23.01 10.39
C ILE A 418 -17.84 -22.84 10.58
N GLU A 419 -17.42 -22.72 11.84
CA GLU A 419 -16.03 -22.55 12.25
C GLU A 419 -15.71 -23.48 13.43
N ALA A 420 -14.63 -24.24 13.31
CA ALA A 420 -14.21 -25.21 14.33
C ALA A 420 -13.75 -24.56 15.64
N THR A 421 -13.19 -23.36 15.57
CA THR A 421 -12.67 -22.62 16.73
C THR A 421 -13.73 -21.71 17.34
N SER A 422 -13.40 -21.11 18.49
CA SER A 422 -14.30 -20.21 19.23
C SER A 422 -14.38 -18.79 18.65
N LYS A 423 -13.60 -18.47 17.57
CA LYS A 423 -13.57 -17.14 16.97
C LYS A 423 -13.27 -17.18 15.47
N LEU A 424 -13.77 -16.20 14.76
CA LEU A 424 -13.46 -15.98 13.35
C LEU A 424 -12.03 -15.41 13.15
N GLY A 425 -11.56 -15.37 11.92
CA GLY A 425 -10.31 -14.74 11.49
C GLY A 425 -9.20 -15.69 11.08
N GLY A 426 -9.22 -16.97 11.52
CA GLY A 426 -8.22 -17.95 11.12
C GLY A 426 -6.78 -17.47 11.37
N GLN A 427 -5.92 -17.57 10.34
CA GLN A 427 -4.50 -17.19 10.43
C GLN A 427 -4.24 -15.69 10.68
N VAL A 428 -5.19 -14.80 10.41
CA VAL A 428 -5.07 -13.36 10.75
C VAL A 428 -4.82 -13.19 12.25
N ASN A 429 -5.45 -14.02 13.08
CA ASN A 429 -5.29 -14.03 14.53
C ASN A 429 -3.86 -14.38 15.01
N LEU A 430 -3.03 -15.00 14.17
CA LEU A 430 -1.61 -15.22 14.43
C LEU A 430 -0.76 -14.09 13.86
N ALA A 431 -1.09 -13.63 12.66
CA ALA A 431 -0.35 -12.57 11.99
C ALA A 431 -0.37 -11.24 12.75
N GLU A 432 -1.47 -10.90 13.42
CA GLU A 432 -1.58 -9.68 14.26
C GLU A 432 -0.69 -9.68 15.50
N ARG A 433 -0.22 -10.87 15.95
CA ARG A 433 0.65 -11.02 17.13
C ARG A 433 2.11 -10.65 16.84
N LEU A 434 2.50 -10.56 15.58
CA LEU A 434 3.84 -10.14 15.20
C LEU A 434 4.07 -8.65 15.52
N PRO A 435 5.26 -8.24 15.96
CA PRO A 435 5.58 -6.84 16.28
C PRO A 435 5.25 -5.88 15.12
N GLY A 436 4.54 -4.79 15.45
CA GLY A 436 4.12 -3.79 14.47
C GLY A 436 3.10 -4.27 13.44
N ARG A 437 2.34 -5.35 13.74
CA ARG A 437 1.28 -5.89 12.88
C ARG A 437 -0.10 -5.98 13.53
N SER A 438 -0.30 -5.40 14.69
CA SER A 438 -1.60 -5.45 15.40
C SER A 438 -2.77 -4.92 14.56
N GLU A 439 -2.57 -3.89 13.73
CA GLU A 439 -3.61 -3.39 12.81
C GLU A 439 -4.09 -4.45 11.80
N PHE A 440 -3.29 -5.51 11.56
CA PHE A 440 -3.67 -6.58 10.64
C PHE A 440 -4.93 -7.32 11.10
N GLY A 441 -5.17 -7.39 12.41
CA GLY A 441 -6.41 -7.91 13.00
C GLY A 441 -7.67 -7.18 12.54
N GLY A 442 -7.54 -5.93 12.11
CA GLY A 442 -8.63 -5.16 11.51
C GLY A 442 -9.29 -5.82 10.30
N ILE A 443 -8.60 -6.75 9.62
CA ILE A 443 -9.19 -7.56 8.53
C ILE A 443 -10.35 -8.39 9.06
N THR A 444 -10.16 -9.06 10.20
CA THR A 444 -11.21 -9.87 10.85
C THR A 444 -12.38 -8.97 11.26
N THR A 445 -12.08 -7.85 11.94
CA THR A 445 -13.11 -6.88 12.38
C THR A 445 -13.94 -6.35 11.20
N ASN A 446 -13.30 -5.96 10.10
CA ASN A 446 -13.97 -5.46 8.90
C ASN A 446 -14.88 -6.53 8.27
N LEU A 447 -14.41 -7.79 8.19
CA LEU A 447 -15.20 -8.90 7.66
C LEU A 447 -16.37 -9.26 8.60
N GLU A 448 -16.18 -9.26 9.91
CA GLU A 448 -17.26 -9.47 10.88
C GLU A 448 -18.33 -8.38 10.77
N ASN A 449 -17.93 -7.12 10.62
CA ASN A 449 -18.87 -6.01 10.42
C ASN A 449 -19.67 -6.19 9.11
N MET A 450 -19.02 -6.65 8.03
CA MET A 450 -19.73 -6.98 6.79
C MET A 450 -20.76 -8.10 7.00
N LEU A 451 -20.47 -9.11 7.82
CA LEU A 451 -21.40 -10.22 8.12
C LEU A 451 -22.57 -9.77 9.01
N ARG A 452 -22.33 -8.88 9.98
CA ARG A 452 -23.39 -8.37 10.88
C ARG A 452 -24.55 -7.69 10.15
N THR A 453 -24.30 -7.12 8.98
CA THR A 453 -25.31 -6.45 8.16
C THR A 453 -26.11 -7.42 7.25
N LYS A 454 -25.81 -8.72 7.35
CA LYS A 454 -26.38 -9.75 6.48
C LYS A 454 -27.17 -10.78 7.31
N ASP A 455 -28.17 -11.38 6.69
CA ASP A 455 -28.90 -12.52 7.27
C ASP A 455 -28.08 -13.80 7.04
N VAL A 456 -27.15 -14.07 7.99
CA VAL A 456 -26.21 -15.18 7.95
C VAL A 456 -26.21 -15.91 9.29
N GLU A 457 -26.38 -17.22 9.26
CA GLU A 457 -26.16 -18.07 10.44
C GLU A 457 -24.68 -18.41 10.60
N ILE A 458 -24.09 -18.07 11.76
CA ILE A 458 -22.69 -18.37 12.10
C ILE A 458 -22.67 -19.34 13.28
N LYS A 459 -22.02 -20.50 13.10
CA LYS A 459 -21.79 -21.49 14.17
C LYS A 459 -20.31 -21.64 14.46
N LEU A 460 -19.88 -21.16 15.61
CA LEU A 460 -18.53 -21.37 16.16
C LEU A 460 -18.46 -22.70 16.93
N ASN A 461 -17.25 -23.13 17.28
CA ASN A 461 -16.97 -24.39 17.98
C ASN A 461 -17.66 -25.61 17.30
N THR A 462 -17.72 -25.58 15.96
CA THR A 462 -18.43 -26.59 15.16
C THR A 462 -17.48 -27.11 14.09
N GLU A 463 -16.95 -28.30 14.33
CA GLU A 463 -16.12 -29.01 13.35
C GLU A 463 -17.00 -29.66 12.27
N ALA A 464 -16.63 -29.45 11.01
CA ALA A 464 -17.36 -30.02 9.89
C ALA A 464 -17.14 -31.52 9.79
N SER A 465 -18.23 -32.30 9.75
CA SER A 465 -18.24 -33.74 9.47
C SER A 465 -19.17 -34.04 8.29
N LEU A 466 -18.96 -35.19 7.65
CA LEU A 466 -19.88 -35.67 6.60
C LEU A 466 -21.32 -35.80 7.10
N GLN A 467 -21.49 -36.22 8.37
CA GLN A 467 -22.81 -36.32 8.97
C GLN A 467 -23.49 -34.95 9.06
N LEU A 468 -22.81 -33.96 9.65
CA LEU A 468 -23.32 -32.59 9.74
C LEU A 468 -23.68 -32.02 8.37
N ILE A 469 -22.82 -32.22 7.36
CA ILE A 469 -23.06 -31.73 6.01
C ILE A 469 -24.30 -32.37 5.37
N ARG A 470 -24.52 -33.69 5.60
CA ARG A 470 -25.72 -34.37 5.14
C ARG A 470 -26.99 -33.88 5.85
N GLU A 471 -26.91 -33.62 7.15
CA GLU A 471 -28.03 -33.07 7.94
C GLU A 471 -28.37 -31.66 7.49
N GLU A 472 -27.36 -30.83 7.19
CA GLU A 472 -27.56 -29.47 6.64
C GLU A 472 -28.10 -29.48 5.21
N ALA A 473 -27.85 -30.56 4.44
CA ALA A 473 -28.29 -30.71 3.05
C ALA A 473 -28.11 -29.46 2.19
N PRO A 474 -26.88 -28.90 2.06
CA PRO A 474 -26.65 -27.73 1.25
C PRO A 474 -26.64 -28.07 -0.24
N GLU A 475 -27.06 -27.11 -1.08
CA GLU A 475 -26.92 -27.22 -2.55
C GLU A 475 -25.49 -26.89 -2.98
N VAL A 476 -24.82 -25.98 -2.23
CA VAL A 476 -23.44 -25.56 -2.49
C VAL A 476 -22.62 -25.65 -1.20
N ILE A 477 -21.41 -26.18 -1.31
CA ILE A 477 -20.41 -26.21 -0.23
C ILE A 477 -19.22 -25.37 -0.66
N ILE A 478 -18.80 -24.44 0.19
CA ILE A 478 -17.56 -23.70 0.04
C ILE A 478 -16.59 -24.13 1.14
N LEU A 479 -15.55 -24.88 0.76
CA LEU A 479 -14.52 -25.37 1.66
C LEU A 479 -13.41 -24.34 1.78
N ALA A 480 -13.31 -23.68 2.93
CA ALA A 480 -12.37 -22.61 3.27
C ALA A 480 -11.60 -22.91 4.57
N THR A 481 -11.26 -24.18 4.80
CA THR A 481 -10.65 -24.72 6.03
C THR A 481 -9.21 -24.27 6.27
N GLY A 482 -8.65 -23.48 5.36
CA GLY A 482 -7.35 -22.86 5.55
C GLY A 482 -6.17 -23.84 5.44
N GLY A 483 -5.11 -23.53 6.16
CA GLY A 483 -3.90 -24.34 6.21
C GLY A 483 -3.37 -24.49 7.62
N LYS A 484 -2.43 -25.36 7.80
CA LYS A 484 -1.65 -25.55 9.03
C LYS A 484 -0.16 -25.33 8.75
N SER A 485 0.63 -25.11 9.80
CA SER A 485 2.08 -24.97 9.66
C SER A 485 2.70 -26.20 9.00
N PHE A 486 3.51 -25.99 7.97
CA PHE A 486 4.29 -27.06 7.37
C PHE A 486 5.48 -27.40 8.28
N GLU A 487 5.63 -28.70 8.59
CA GLU A 487 6.76 -29.23 9.36
C GLU A 487 7.72 -29.96 8.42
N PRO A 488 8.90 -29.39 8.13
CA PRO A 488 9.88 -30.05 7.29
C PRO A 488 10.47 -31.29 8.00
N LYS A 489 10.93 -32.28 7.21
CA LYS A 489 11.76 -33.36 7.73
C LYS A 489 13.13 -32.82 8.05
N ILE A 490 13.55 -32.93 9.30
CA ILE A 490 14.83 -32.43 9.81
C ILE A 490 15.56 -33.60 10.43
N GLU A 491 16.79 -33.87 9.98
CA GLU A 491 17.64 -34.91 10.58
C GLU A 491 18.01 -34.51 12.02
N GLY A 492 17.90 -35.43 12.95
CA GLY A 492 18.23 -35.21 14.36
C GLY A 492 17.19 -34.42 15.17
N LYS A 493 15.97 -34.17 14.62
CA LYS A 493 14.92 -33.38 15.29
C LYS A 493 14.62 -33.86 16.72
N GLU A 494 14.72 -35.16 16.97
CA GLU A 494 14.41 -35.78 18.25
C GLU A 494 15.42 -35.44 19.37
N SER A 495 16.63 -35.03 19.01
CA SER A 495 17.70 -34.64 19.94
C SER A 495 17.77 -33.16 20.25
N ALA A 496 16.96 -32.34 19.57
CA ALA A 496 16.99 -30.88 19.65
C ALA A 496 15.63 -30.27 20.02
N HIS A 497 15.65 -29.06 20.53
CA HIS A 497 14.42 -28.29 20.74
C HIS A 497 14.03 -27.57 19.45
N VAL A 498 13.08 -28.16 18.70
CA VAL A 498 12.58 -27.63 17.43
C VAL A 498 11.12 -27.24 17.56
N VAL A 499 10.78 -25.99 17.25
CA VAL A 499 9.42 -25.45 17.31
C VAL A 499 9.05 -24.76 16.00
N THR A 500 7.77 -24.73 15.66
CA THR A 500 7.30 -23.93 14.54
C THR A 500 7.01 -22.49 14.97
N ALA A 501 7.10 -21.56 14.04
CA ALA A 501 6.69 -20.17 14.27
C ALA A 501 5.24 -20.07 14.77
N TRP A 502 4.34 -20.96 14.33
CA TRP A 502 2.95 -21.00 14.78
C TRP A 502 2.83 -21.40 16.24
N GLN A 503 3.53 -22.48 16.66
CA GLN A 503 3.51 -22.91 18.07
C GLN A 503 3.97 -21.79 19.00
N LEU A 504 4.99 -21.04 18.58
CA LEU A 504 5.48 -19.88 19.33
C LEU A 504 4.42 -18.77 19.39
N LEU A 505 3.83 -18.39 18.25
CA LEU A 505 2.81 -17.33 18.19
C LEU A 505 1.50 -17.73 18.90
N GLU A 506 1.18 -19.02 18.97
CA GLU A 506 0.05 -19.53 19.74
C GLU A 506 0.31 -19.57 21.24
N GLY A 507 1.57 -19.41 21.68
CA GLY A 507 1.98 -19.55 23.07
C GLY A 507 2.04 -21.02 23.55
N LYS A 508 2.17 -21.95 22.60
CA LYS A 508 2.25 -23.40 22.86
C LYS A 508 3.68 -23.90 23.05
N ALA A 509 4.68 -23.07 22.77
CA ALA A 509 6.08 -23.40 22.91
C ALA A 509 6.86 -22.22 23.49
N ASN A 510 7.88 -22.54 24.28
CA ASN A 510 8.89 -21.58 24.77
C ASN A 510 10.17 -21.80 23.96
N VAL A 511 11.07 -20.83 24.03
CA VAL A 511 12.39 -20.90 23.41
C VAL A 511 13.49 -20.61 24.42
N GLY A 512 14.71 -21.10 24.17
CA GLY A 512 15.90 -20.74 24.94
C GLY A 512 16.42 -19.35 24.56
N SER A 513 17.58 -19.01 25.09
CA SER A 513 18.18 -17.68 24.90
C SER A 513 18.91 -17.51 23.56
N ARG A 514 19.39 -18.61 22.96
CA ARG A 514 20.11 -18.63 21.67
C ARG A 514 19.28 -19.32 20.61
N VAL A 515 18.68 -18.52 19.72
CA VAL A 515 17.67 -19.00 18.78
C VAL A 515 18.16 -18.86 17.34
N VAL A 516 18.04 -19.94 16.58
CA VAL A 516 18.13 -19.92 15.12
C VAL A 516 16.74 -19.99 14.53
N ILE A 517 16.43 -19.10 13.60
CA ILE A 517 15.19 -19.14 12.81
C ILE A 517 15.56 -19.60 11.40
N ALA A 518 15.03 -20.75 10.98
CA ALA A 518 15.16 -21.21 9.61
C ALA A 518 13.95 -20.70 8.81
N ASP A 519 14.17 -19.66 8.01
CA ASP A 519 13.14 -19.00 7.21
C ASP A 519 13.23 -19.44 5.74
N TRP A 520 12.39 -20.40 5.38
CA TRP A 520 12.25 -20.82 3.98
C TRP A 520 11.33 -19.91 3.18
N ARG A 521 10.31 -19.35 3.82
CA ARG A 521 9.29 -18.53 3.15
C ARG A 521 9.80 -17.15 2.77
N CYS A 522 10.76 -16.62 3.51
CA CYS A 522 11.31 -15.28 3.35
C CYS A 522 10.22 -14.19 3.33
N ASP A 523 9.26 -14.27 4.24
CA ASP A 523 8.12 -13.36 4.35
C ASP A 523 8.02 -12.68 5.72
N TRP A 524 6.82 -12.19 6.08
CA TRP A 524 6.55 -11.51 7.35
C TRP A 524 6.80 -12.37 8.58
N VAL A 525 6.66 -13.70 8.46
CA VAL A 525 6.72 -14.61 9.62
C VAL A 525 8.15 -14.69 10.15
N GLY A 526 9.13 -14.96 9.29
CA GLY A 526 10.54 -15.04 9.70
C GLY A 526 11.04 -13.73 10.30
N LEU A 527 10.77 -12.60 9.62
CA LEU A 527 11.15 -11.26 10.10
C LEU A 527 10.48 -10.90 11.42
N GLY A 528 9.17 -11.19 11.56
CA GLY A 528 8.40 -10.84 12.74
C GLY A 528 8.74 -11.67 13.96
N VAL A 529 8.99 -12.97 13.79
CA VAL A 529 9.45 -13.85 14.87
C VAL A 529 10.86 -13.46 15.32
N ALA A 530 11.75 -13.10 14.39
CA ALA A 530 13.08 -12.60 14.73
C ALA A 530 13.00 -11.33 15.58
N GLU A 531 12.17 -10.37 15.21
CA GLU A 531 11.96 -9.15 16.00
C GLU A 531 11.33 -9.47 17.37
N LEU A 532 10.33 -10.36 17.41
CA LEU A 532 9.66 -10.74 18.65
C LEU A 532 10.64 -11.30 19.66
N LEU A 533 11.46 -12.28 19.26
CA LEU A 533 12.41 -12.94 20.13
C LEU A 533 13.57 -12.04 20.54
N ALA A 534 14.10 -11.22 19.63
CA ALA A 534 15.13 -10.25 19.95
C ALA A 534 14.66 -9.20 20.97
N ARG A 535 13.39 -8.74 20.86
CA ARG A 535 12.77 -7.86 21.88
C ARG A 535 12.58 -8.52 23.24
N GLN A 536 12.46 -9.84 23.27
CA GLN A 536 12.42 -10.64 24.52
C GLN A 536 13.80 -10.92 25.12
N GLY A 537 14.87 -10.45 24.47
CA GLY A 537 16.24 -10.58 24.94
C GLY A 537 16.98 -11.84 24.44
N CYS A 538 16.42 -12.57 23.48
CA CYS A 538 17.10 -13.70 22.86
C CYS A 538 18.23 -13.22 21.92
N HIS A 539 19.30 -13.99 21.84
CA HIS A 539 20.30 -13.89 20.77
C HIS A 539 19.76 -14.61 19.53
N VAL A 540 19.42 -13.86 18.49
CA VAL A 540 18.68 -14.38 17.32
C VAL A 540 19.58 -14.39 16.08
N ARG A 541 19.65 -15.53 15.42
CA ARG A 541 20.22 -15.72 14.08
C ARG A 541 19.11 -16.09 13.10
N LEU A 542 18.83 -15.21 12.14
CA LEU A 542 17.82 -15.42 11.11
C LEU A 542 18.48 -15.97 9.84
N ALA A 543 18.34 -17.27 9.61
CA ALA A 543 18.88 -17.98 8.46
C ALA A 543 17.80 -18.18 7.39
N CYS A 544 17.97 -17.57 6.23
CA CYS A 544 17.03 -17.71 5.11
C CYS A 544 17.70 -18.37 3.89
N ASN A 545 16.91 -19.08 3.09
CA ASN A 545 17.37 -19.69 1.84
C ASN A 545 17.38 -18.72 0.64
N GLY A 546 16.85 -17.51 0.81
CA GLY A 546 16.83 -16.45 -0.17
C GLY A 546 18.04 -15.54 -0.15
N MET A 547 18.06 -14.55 -1.05
CA MET A 547 19.10 -13.53 -1.17
C MET A 547 19.05 -12.51 -0.03
N VAL A 548 17.87 -12.25 0.51
CA VAL A 548 17.64 -11.31 1.60
C VAL A 548 16.45 -11.77 2.44
N PRO A 549 16.46 -11.65 3.78
CA PRO A 549 15.28 -11.92 4.58
C PRO A 549 14.11 -11.02 4.15
N GLY A 550 12.92 -11.61 4.06
CA GLY A 550 11.74 -10.88 3.57
C GLY A 550 11.74 -10.58 2.06
N GLN A 551 12.48 -11.36 1.25
CA GLN A 551 12.57 -11.10 -0.20
C GLN A 551 11.22 -11.21 -0.92
N THR A 552 10.23 -11.90 -0.37
CA THR A 552 8.89 -12.06 -0.96
C THR A 552 7.93 -10.92 -0.62
N ILE A 553 8.32 -9.98 0.24
CA ILE A 553 7.51 -8.82 0.60
C ILE A 553 8.03 -7.55 -0.06
N ASN A 554 7.14 -6.54 -0.19
CA ASN A 554 7.53 -5.31 -0.87
C ASN A 554 8.65 -4.55 -0.13
N GLN A 555 9.49 -3.88 -0.92
CA GLN A 555 10.71 -3.21 -0.46
C GLN A 555 10.46 -2.25 0.71
N TYR A 556 9.40 -1.43 0.68
CA TYR A 556 9.16 -0.41 1.71
C TYR A 556 8.90 -1.01 3.11
N VAL A 557 8.27 -2.19 3.15
CA VAL A 557 8.03 -2.93 4.40
C VAL A 557 9.28 -3.68 4.82
N ARG A 558 9.91 -4.40 3.89
CA ARG A 558 11.12 -5.20 4.12
C ARG A 558 12.26 -4.33 4.66
N ASP A 559 12.60 -3.23 3.96
CA ASP A 559 13.75 -2.41 4.31
C ASP A 559 13.59 -1.72 5.68
N ASN A 560 12.35 -1.32 6.02
CA ASN A 560 12.04 -0.84 7.37
C ASN A 560 12.27 -1.92 8.43
N TRP A 561 11.88 -3.17 8.13
CA TRP A 561 12.07 -4.29 9.04
C TRP A 561 13.52 -4.66 9.22
N LEU A 562 14.30 -4.76 8.13
CA LEU A 562 15.73 -5.04 8.17
C LEU A 562 16.49 -4.00 9.02
N GLY A 563 16.14 -2.72 8.88
CA GLY A 563 16.68 -1.67 9.74
C GLY A 563 16.34 -1.85 11.23
N THR A 564 15.16 -2.40 11.54
CA THR A 564 14.77 -2.73 12.92
C THR A 564 15.56 -3.92 13.46
N LEU A 565 15.70 -5.00 12.68
CA LEU A 565 16.46 -6.19 13.07
C LEU A 565 17.94 -5.85 13.33
N HIS A 566 18.53 -5.02 12.48
CA HIS A 566 19.90 -4.53 12.67
C HIS A 566 20.07 -3.80 14.01
N LYS A 567 19.11 -2.91 14.37
CA LYS A 567 19.15 -2.21 15.68
C LYS A 567 18.98 -3.13 16.88
N LEU A 568 18.34 -4.28 16.68
CA LEU A 568 18.15 -5.31 17.70
C LEU A 568 19.28 -6.35 17.72
N ASN A 569 20.35 -6.14 16.95
CA ASN A 569 21.48 -7.03 16.80
C ASN A 569 21.11 -8.46 16.35
N VAL A 570 20.06 -8.59 15.53
CA VAL A 570 19.73 -9.86 14.89
C VAL A 570 20.74 -10.13 13.77
N GLU A 571 21.44 -11.27 13.88
CA GLU A 571 22.32 -11.73 12.80
C GLU A 571 21.49 -12.30 11.66
N THR A 572 21.71 -11.79 10.44
CA THR A 572 20.99 -12.25 9.23
C THR A 572 21.93 -13.03 8.32
N LEU A 573 21.55 -14.28 8.01
CA LEU A 573 22.32 -15.22 7.21
C LEU A 573 21.49 -15.62 5.97
N THR A 574 22.09 -15.52 4.80
CA THR A 574 21.39 -15.74 3.52
C THR A 574 21.91 -16.98 2.80
N HIS A 575 21.14 -17.47 1.81
CA HIS A 575 21.50 -18.64 1.00
C HIS A 575 21.68 -19.93 1.82
N LEU A 576 20.96 -20.09 2.92
CA LEU A 576 21.06 -21.25 3.81
C LEU A 576 19.84 -22.15 3.77
N ARG A 577 20.04 -23.40 3.40
CA ARG A 577 19.03 -24.45 3.42
C ARG A 577 19.25 -25.32 4.66
N LEU A 578 18.24 -25.41 5.53
CA LEU A 578 18.25 -26.29 6.70
C LEU A 578 18.42 -27.76 6.27
N ARG A 579 19.28 -28.49 6.94
CA ARG A 579 19.54 -29.91 6.75
C ARG A 579 19.22 -30.74 7.99
N GLY A 580 19.74 -30.33 9.15
CA GLY A 580 19.58 -31.11 10.37
C GLY A 580 19.88 -30.29 11.61
N VAL A 581 19.72 -30.93 12.75
CA VAL A 581 20.02 -30.40 14.09
C VAL A 581 20.54 -31.52 14.99
N ASP A 582 21.25 -31.13 16.03
CA ASP A 582 21.48 -31.98 17.20
C ASP A 582 21.20 -31.18 18.49
N SER A 583 21.72 -31.63 19.65
CA SER A 583 21.43 -30.98 20.94
C SER A 583 21.85 -29.50 21.00
N ASP A 584 22.92 -29.14 20.32
CA ASP A 584 23.58 -27.83 20.48
C ASP A 584 23.83 -27.09 19.16
N ASP A 585 23.66 -27.76 18.00
CA ASP A 585 24.05 -27.22 16.70
C ASP A 585 22.91 -27.33 15.67
N THR A 586 22.91 -26.40 14.70
CA THR A 586 22.02 -26.44 13.55
C THR A 586 22.82 -26.49 12.26
N TYR A 587 22.51 -27.44 11.41
CA TYR A 587 23.23 -27.72 10.16
C TYR A 587 22.52 -27.18 8.96
N PHE A 588 23.20 -26.32 8.20
CA PHE A 588 22.73 -25.78 6.95
C PHE A 588 23.64 -26.18 5.79
N GLN A 589 23.12 -26.06 4.59
CA GLN A 589 23.89 -26.09 3.35
C GLN A 589 23.74 -24.76 2.64
N HIS A 590 24.85 -24.15 2.25
CA HIS A 590 24.82 -22.96 1.41
C HIS A 590 24.27 -23.31 0.03
N THR A 591 23.18 -22.66 -0.39
CA THR A 591 22.38 -23.05 -1.57
C THR A 591 23.11 -22.94 -2.91
N LEU A 592 24.14 -22.12 -3.00
CA LEU A 592 24.90 -21.89 -4.25
C LEU A 592 26.23 -22.67 -4.29
N SER A 593 26.97 -22.74 -3.17
CA SER A 593 28.27 -23.45 -3.12
C SER A 593 28.15 -24.89 -2.63
N GLU A 594 26.98 -25.28 -2.11
CA GLU A 594 26.70 -26.59 -1.50
C GLU A 594 27.55 -26.92 -0.26
N GLN A 595 28.41 -25.98 0.19
CA GLN A 595 29.24 -26.17 1.36
C GLN A 595 28.38 -26.24 2.63
N PRO A 596 28.77 -27.06 3.62
CA PRO A 596 28.08 -27.08 4.92
C PRO A 596 28.36 -25.77 5.68
N VAL A 597 27.32 -25.33 6.42
CA VAL A 597 27.41 -24.20 7.36
C VAL A 597 26.80 -24.67 8.67
N ILE A 598 27.59 -24.62 9.73
CA ILE A 598 27.20 -25.08 11.06
C ILE A 598 27.04 -23.85 11.94
N LEU A 599 25.88 -23.73 12.56
CA LEU A 599 25.57 -22.72 13.57
C LEU A 599 25.59 -23.39 14.94
N ASN A 600 26.67 -23.16 15.68
CA ASN A 600 26.90 -23.73 17.00
C ASN A 600 26.16 -22.98 18.10
N ASP A 601 26.04 -23.57 19.28
CA ASP A 601 25.46 -22.97 20.47
C ASP A 601 23.99 -22.55 20.24
N VAL A 602 23.12 -23.47 19.87
CA VAL A 602 21.69 -23.25 19.59
C VAL A 602 20.82 -23.91 20.65
N ASP A 603 20.07 -23.13 21.41
CA ASP A 603 19.10 -23.66 22.38
C ASP A 603 17.78 -24.07 21.71
N THR A 604 17.40 -23.37 20.63
CA THR A 604 16.13 -23.64 19.94
C THR A 604 16.24 -23.31 18.45
N LEU A 605 15.75 -24.24 17.62
CA LEU A 605 15.48 -23.98 16.21
C LEU A 605 13.99 -23.64 16.02
N VAL A 606 13.71 -22.46 15.46
CA VAL A 606 12.36 -22.07 15.03
C VAL A 606 12.22 -22.24 13.52
N THR A 607 11.21 -22.96 13.05
CA THR A 607 10.95 -23.16 11.63
C THR A 607 9.87 -22.22 11.12
N ALA A 608 10.18 -21.44 10.05
CA ALA A 608 9.25 -20.55 9.32
C ALA A 608 9.15 -21.04 7.86
N PHE A 609 8.55 -22.22 7.66
CA PHE A 609 8.50 -22.91 6.36
C PHE A 609 7.19 -22.69 5.57
N GLY A 610 6.30 -21.86 6.10
CA GLY A 610 4.99 -21.61 5.49
C GLY A 610 3.97 -22.68 5.92
N ASN A 611 2.98 -22.90 5.07
CA ASN A 611 1.81 -23.70 5.41
C ASN A 611 1.59 -24.83 4.41
N GLU A 612 0.84 -25.85 4.83
CA GLU A 612 0.22 -26.85 3.96
C GLU A 612 -1.31 -26.79 4.06
N ALA A 613 -2.00 -27.14 2.98
CA ALA A 613 -3.45 -27.05 2.90
C ALA A 613 -4.15 -28.01 3.86
N THR A 614 -5.20 -27.56 4.54
CA THR A 614 -6.09 -28.39 5.34
C THR A 614 -7.32 -28.73 4.51
N ASN A 615 -7.22 -29.78 3.67
CA ASN A 615 -8.25 -30.15 2.69
C ASN A 615 -8.64 -31.64 2.74
N THR A 616 -8.42 -32.34 3.87
CA THR A 616 -8.74 -33.76 4.01
C THR A 616 -10.21 -34.07 3.71
N LEU A 617 -11.11 -33.14 4.04
CA LEU A 617 -12.54 -33.26 3.81
C LEU A 617 -12.93 -33.20 2.31
N GLU A 618 -12.11 -32.58 1.47
CA GLU A 618 -12.40 -32.39 0.04
C GLU A 618 -12.64 -33.73 -0.69
N LYS A 619 -11.76 -34.70 -0.48
CA LYS A 619 -11.85 -36.02 -1.12
C LYS A 619 -13.15 -36.74 -0.75
N ASP A 620 -13.53 -36.65 0.51
CA ASP A 620 -14.76 -37.29 0.99
C ASP A 620 -16.00 -36.58 0.42
N LEU A 621 -15.99 -35.25 0.35
CA LEU A 621 -17.09 -34.48 -0.21
C LEU A 621 -17.28 -34.78 -1.69
N ARG A 622 -16.22 -34.79 -2.49
CA ARG A 622 -16.30 -35.07 -3.95
C ARG A 622 -16.92 -36.44 -4.23
N ASN A 623 -16.71 -37.41 -3.37
CA ASN A 623 -17.16 -38.80 -3.57
C ASN A 623 -18.51 -39.15 -2.91
N LYS A 624 -18.96 -38.35 -1.92
CA LYS A 624 -20.04 -38.76 -1.00
C LYS A 624 -21.21 -37.80 -0.91
N VAL A 625 -21.13 -36.62 -1.59
CA VAL A 625 -22.21 -35.61 -1.63
C VAL A 625 -22.50 -35.20 -3.07
N GLN A 626 -23.75 -34.77 -3.31
CA GLN A 626 -24.19 -34.27 -4.63
C GLN A 626 -24.11 -32.74 -4.77
N SER A 627 -23.78 -32.04 -3.69
CA SER A 627 -23.68 -30.59 -3.67
C SER A 627 -22.57 -30.08 -4.60
N GLU A 628 -22.75 -28.92 -5.20
CA GLU A 628 -21.65 -28.22 -5.85
C GLU A 628 -20.55 -27.92 -4.82
N LEU A 629 -19.29 -28.25 -5.13
CA LEU A 629 -18.17 -28.07 -4.20
C LEU A 629 -17.14 -27.08 -4.77
N TYR A 630 -16.86 -26.05 -3.99
CA TYR A 630 -15.79 -25.08 -4.24
C TYR A 630 -14.76 -25.15 -3.11
N VAL A 631 -13.47 -25.14 -3.45
CA VAL A 631 -12.37 -25.09 -2.48
C VAL A 631 -11.65 -23.75 -2.68
N ILE A 632 -11.45 -22.96 -1.62
CA ILE A 632 -10.92 -21.61 -1.68
C ILE A 632 -9.88 -21.30 -0.61
N GLY A 633 -9.10 -20.25 -0.82
CA GLY A 633 -8.05 -19.83 0.11
C GLY A 633 -6.97 -20.87 0.30
N ASP A 634 -6.40 -20.95 1.50
CA ASP A 634 -5.30 -21.88 1.80
C ASP A 634 -5.72 -23.35 1.80
N ALA A 635 -7.01 -23.67 1.88
CA ALA A 635 -7.51 -25.02 1.66
C ALA A 635 -7.29 -25.49 0.23
N LEU A 636 -7.33 -24.55 -0.74
CA LEU A 636 -6.97 -24.83 -2.13
C LEU A 636 -5.45 -24.88 -2.31
N SER A 637 -4.77 -23.82 -1.88
CA SER A 637 -3.32 -23.71 -1.90
C SER A 637 -2.89 -22.55 -0.99
N PRO A 638 -1.96 -22.77 -0.05
CA PRO A 638 -1.47 -21.71 0.82
C PRO A 638 -0.80 -20.57 0.04
N ARG A 639 -1.34 -19.35 0.21
CA ARG A 639 -0.88 -18.12 -0.43
C ARG A 639 -0.89 -16.98 0.57
N SER A 640 -1.39 -15.80 0.19
CA SER A 640 -1.56 -14.68 1.09
C SER A 640 -3.04 -14.43 1.40
N VAL A 641 -3.31 -13.52 2.34
CA VAL A 641 -4.67 -13.10 2.65
C VAL A 641 -5.36 -12.42 1.47
N GLU A 642 -4.60 -11.84 0.54
CA GLU A 642 -5.13 -11.24 -0.67
C GLU A 642 -5.86 -12.26 -1.54
N GLU A 643 -5.18 -13.37 -1.87
CA GLU A 643 -5.77 -14.43 -2.67
C GLU A 643 -6.93 -15.10 -1.94
N ALA A 644 -6.81 -15.27 -0.62
CA ALA A 644 -7.88 -15.87 0.19
C ALA A 644 -9.18 -15.04 0.07
N ILE A 645 -9.12 -13.73 0.22
CA ILE A 645 -10.29 -12.83 0.12
C ILE A 645 -10.77 -12.73 -1.34
N LEU A 646 -9.85 -12.69 -2.30
CA LEU A 646 -10.19 -12.67 -3.73
C LEU A 646 -10.89 -13.96 -4.20
N ASP A 647 -10.44 -15.12 -3.72
CA ASP A 647 -11.10 -16.40 -4.01
C ASP A 647 -12.54 -16.40 -3.45
N GLY A 648 -12.74 -15.89 -2.23
CA GLY A 648 -14.06 -15.74 -1.64
C GLY A 648 -14.99 -14.87 -2.50
N LEU A 649 -14.50 -13.72 -2.99
CA LEU A 649 -15.25 -12.85 -3.90
C LEU A 649 -15.57 -13.56 -5.22
N LYS A 650 -14.55 -14.07 -5.92
CA LYS A 650 -14.70 -14.68 -7.25
C LYS A 650 -15.62 -15.90 -7.25
N THR A 651 -15.51 -16.73 -6.23
CA THR A 651 -16.35 -17.94 -6.11
C THR A 651 -17.80 -17.57 -5.87
N SER A 652 -18.07 -16.72 -4.87
CA SER A 652 -19.45 -16.35 -4.54
C SER A 652 -20.10 -15.43 -5.58
N ALA A 653 -19.32 -14.73 -6.38
CA ALA A 653 -19.83 -13.94 -7.50
C ALA A 653 -20.34 -14.80 -8.68
N LYS A 654 -19.93 -16.08 -8.75
CA LYS A 654 -20.33 -17.02 -9.83
C LYS A 654 -21.54 -17.88 -9.45
N ILE A 655 -21.75 -18.17 -8.15
CA ILE A 655 -22.87 -18.95 -7.65
C ILE A 655 -24.16 -18.16 -7.83
#